data_d4a8ee9184e19982895f19c96a41778a
#
_entry.id   d4a8ee9184e19982895f19c96a41778a
#
_cell.length_a   1.000
_cell.length_b   1.000
_cell.length_c   1.000
_cell.angle_alpha   90.00
_cell.angle_beta   90.00
_cell.angle_gamma   90.00
#
_symmetry.space_group_name_H-M   'P 1'
#
loop_
_entity.id
_entity.type
_entity.pdbx_description
1 polymer ?
#
loop_
_entity_poly.entity_id
_entity_poly.type
_entity_poly.pdbx_seq_one_letter_code
_entity_poly.pdbx_strand_id
1 'polypeptide(L)'
;MKKTILFSSVCLIFATSCKKEEESKMTNTIQPPVAKIEPTVLEKHGHKRIDNYFWLNQRENQEVIDYLNAENEYYQQMTAHTAALQEDLFKEMKERIKEDDSSVPYFYNGYWYITRYETGKDYPIHTRRKASMDAPEEIMFDCNEMAKGHNYFNLAGINISPDNKYAAFGVDTVSRRIYTIQIKNLETGEILADKIEGVTGGSTWANDNKTLFYTGKDAQTLRSDKIYKHKLGSSQKDDVMIYHEKDDTFNTFVYKEKSKKYLIIGSGSTLTSEYQILEADNPDGKFRVFQPKVRGLEYGIDYYNGKFYVVTNKDGATNFKLMTTAENATSQENWKDLIPHREDVLLEGIDIFKDYLVVSERDNNKGLNLIRIKPWNGQEYFLPFDSETYTAYTTTNIDFDTDKLRYGYQSMKTPSSVIEFDMKTKDKKVLKEQEVLGGKFNKDNYVEERVWATAADGTKVPVSMVYKKGMKKDGKNPLLLYAYGSYGASMDPYFSTARLSLVDRGFIYAIAHIRGGEDLGRPWYENGKLLKKKNTFTDFIDCSKFVIEQKYTSKEHLYASGGSAGGLLMGAIINMAPELYNGIIAAVPFVDVVTTMLDDTIPLTTGEYDEWGNPNEKEYYDYMLSYSPYDNVKAQNYPNMYVSTGLHDSQVQYWEPAKWVAKLRATKTDNNLLFLDTNMDAGHGGASGRFEALKEVAKEYAFLLDLEGIKK
;
A
#
# COMPACT_ATOMS: atom_id res chain seq x y z
N MET A 1 -90.15 13.93 75.18
CA MET A 1 -90.56 14.38 73.86
C MET A 1 -89.36 14.96 73.17
N LYS A 2 -88.76 14.33 72.30
CA LYS A 2 -87.89 14.65 71.16
C LYS A 2 -87.11 13.41 70.84
N LYS A 3 -87.44 12.77 69.77
CA LYS A 3 -86.74 11.63 69.17
C LYS A 3 -85.52 12.12 68.47
N THR A 4 -84.37 11.53 68.77
CA THR A 4 -83.16 11.77 68.04
C THR A 4 -82.90 10.55 67.20
N ILE A 5 -82.85 10.76 65.87
CA ILE A 5 -82.56 9.74 64.85
C ILE A 5 -81.00 9.66 64.66
N LEU A 6 -80.41 8.50 64.86
CA LEU A 6 -79.02 8.21 64.58
C LEU A 6 -78.86 7.88 63.07
N PHE A 7 -78.09 8.65 62.34
CA PHE A 7 -77.62 8.34 60.95
C PHE A 7 -76.28 7.67 61.05
N SER A 8 -76.21 6.40 60.60
CA SER A 8 -75.02 5.65 60.46
C SER A 8 -74.40 5.96 59.10
N SER A 9 -73.23 6.62 59.04
CA SER A 9 -72.48 6.87 57.78
C SER A 9 -71.58 5.73 57.53
N VAL A 10 -71.75 4.96 56.46
CA VAL A 10 -70.87 3.96 55.94
C VAL A 10 -69.85 4.69 55.07
N CYS A 11 -68.59 4.73 55.52
CA CYS A 11 -67.47 5.19 54.71
C CYS A 11 -67.05 4.06 53.76
N LEU A 12 -67.36 4.21 52.46
CA LEU A 12 -66.72 3.43 51.39
C LEU A 12 -65.37 4.00 51.14
N ILE A 13 -64.28 3.21 51.44
CA ILE A 13 -62.91 3.52 51.06
C ILE A 13 -62.72 3.02 49.65
N PHE A 14 -62.68 3.95 48.70
CA PHE A 14 -62.14 3.65 47.33
C PHE A 14 -60.60 3.56 47.38
N ALA A 15 -60.10 2.34 47.30
CA ALA A 15 -58.68 2.12 47.04
C ALA A 15 -58.44 2.40 45.56
N THR A 16 -57.90 3.57 45.22
CA THR A 16 -57.32 3.86 43.91
C THR A 16 -55.99 3.17 43.82
N SER A 17 -55.94 1.99 43.16
CA SER A 17 -54.74 1.35 42.71
C SER A 17 -54.08 2.21 41.63
N CYS A 18 -53.08 3.01 41.96
CA CYS A 18 -52.13 3.55 40.97
C CYS A 18 -51.35 2.39 40.38
N LYS A 19 -51.75 1.89 39.21
CA LYS A 19 -50.85 1.17 38.31
C LYS A 19 -49.81 2.20 37.87
N LYS A 20 -48.54 2.08 38.40
CA LYS A 20 -47.40 2.61 37.72
C LYS A 20 -47.31 1.87 36.40
N GLU A 21 -47.60 2.52 35.29
CA GLU A 21 -47.11 2.13 34.01
C GLU A 21 -45.57 2.22 34.09
N GLU A 22 -44.89 1.08 34.21
CA GLU A 22 -43.49 0.96 33.83
C GLU A 22 -43.47 1.24 32.34
N GLU A 23 -43.12 2.48 31.97
CA GLU A 23 -42.54 2.75 30.66
C GLU A 23 -41.37 1.80 30.52
N SER A 24 -41.56 0.67 29.83
CA SER A 24 -40.48 -0.10 29.28
C SER A 24 -39.77 0.84 28.31
N LYS A 25 -38.68 1.46 28.74
CA LYS A 25 -37.66 1.97 27.82
C LYS A 25 -37.25 0.77 26.97
N MET A 26 -37.90 0.62 25.82
CA MET A 26 -37.29 -0.12 24.69
C MET A 26 -35.97 0.63 24.42
N THR A 27 -34.90 0.15 24.98
CA THR A 27 -33.57 0.43 24.43
C THR A 27 -33.64 -0.12 23.03
N ASN A 28 -33.81 0.73 22.02
CA ASN A 28 -33.59 0.37 20.64
C ASN A 28 -32.15 -0.08 20.53
N THR A 29 -31.91 -1.36 20.75
CA THR A 29 -30.59 -1.98 20.48
C THR A 29 -30.42 -1.90 18.98
N ILE A 30 -29.43 -1.12 18.54
CA ILE A 30 -29.02 -1.02 17.14
C ILE A 30 -28.66 -2.45 16.68
N GLN A 31 -29.38 -2.95 15.68
CA GLN A 31 -29.16 -4.29 15.16
C GLN A 31 -28.27 -4.23 13.92
N PRO A 32 -27.29 -5.13 13.80
CA PRO A 32 -26.47 -5.20 12.60
C PRO A 32 -27.32 -5.64 11.39
N PRO A 33 -26.97 -5.18 10.18
CA PRO A 33 -27.60 -5.66 8.95
C PRO A 33 -27.41 -7.17 8.80
N VAL A 34 -28.43 -7.83 8.23
CA VAL A 34 -28.38 -9.24 7.91
C VAL A 34 -28.38 -9.42 6.41
N ALA A 35 -27.29 -9.92 5.86
CA ALA A 35 -27.21 -10.21 4.44
C ALA A 35 -28.14 -11.35 4.06
N LYS A 36 -28.81 -11.23 2.92
CA LYS A 36 -29.66 -12.27 2.33
C LYS A 36 -28.83 -13.54 2.09
N ILE A 37 -29.39 -14.69 2.46
CA ILE A 37 -28.79 -15.99 2.16
C ILE A 37 -29.33 -16.47 0.81
N GLU A 38 -28.42 -16.58 -0.18
CA GLU A 38 -28.71 -17.08 -1.52
C GLU A 38 -27.61 -18.09 -1.93
N PRO A 39 -27.81 -19.38 -1.63
CA PRO A 39 -26.73 -20.37 -1.79
C PRO A 39 -26.33 -20.56 -3.25
N THR A 40 -25.06 -20.32 -3.54
CA THR A 40 -24.41 -20.65 -4.81
C THR A 40 -23.46 -21.81 -4.61
N VAL A 41 -23.56 -22.84 -5.46
CA VAL A 41 -22.65 -23.99 -5.42
C VAL A 41 -21.46 -23.74 -6.33
N LEU A 42 -20.28 -23.65 -5.75
CA LEU A 42 -19.00 -23.52 -6.44
C LEU A 42 -18.31 -24.88 -6.43
N GLU A 43 -18.08 -25.47 -7.60
CA GLU A 43 -17.49 -26.82 -7.71
C GLU A 43 -16.13 -26.77 -8.43
N LYS A 44 -15.10 -27.35 -7.79
CA LYS A 44 -13.77 -27.51 -8.38
C LYS A 44 -13.12 -28.80 -7.86
N HIS A 45 -12.47 -29.56 -8.73
CA HIS A 45 -11.79 -30.83 -8.37
C HIS A 45 -12.69 -31.87 -7.64
N GLY A 46 -14.00 -31.86 -7.92
CA GLY A 46 -14.97 -32.71 -7.22
C GLY A 46 -15.34 -32.23 -5.81
N HIS A 47 -14.77 -31.12 -5.34
CA HIS A 47 -15.14 -30.47 -4.09
C HIS A 47 -16.19 -29.38 -4.33
N LYS A 48 -17.24 -29.38 -3.51
CA LYS A 48 -18.33 -28.38 -3.56
C LYS A 48 -18.23 -27.44 -2.37
N ARG A 49 -18.11 -26.14 -2.65
CA ARG A 49 -18.25 -25.08 -1.67
C ARG A 49 -19.62 -24.43 -1.82
N ILE A 50 -20.29 -24.14 -0.71
CA ILE A 50 -21.56 -23.39 -0.72
C ILE A 50 -21.26 -21.98 -0.27
N ASP A 51 -21.50 -21.03 -1.17
CA ASP A 51 -21.35 -19.59 -0.92
C ASP A 51 -22.72 -18.93 -0.82
N ASN A 52 -23.13 -18.62 0.40
CA ASN A 52 -24.42 -18.00 0.69
C ASN A 52 -24.50 -16.52 0.29
N TYR A 53 -23.36 -15.90 0.01
CA TYR A 53 -23.26 -14.45 -0.21
C TYR A 53 -22.63 -14.12 -1.55
N PHE A 54 -22.54 -15.06 -2.47
CA PHE A 54 -21.97 -14.88 -3.82
C PHE A 54 -22.65 -13.74 -4.61
N TRP A 55 -23.94 -13.50 -4.37
CA TRP A 55 -24.70 -12.42 -4.98
C TRP A 55 -24.12 -11.03 -4.73
N LEU A 56 -23.34 -10.83 -3.65
CA LEU A 56 -22.65 -9.57 -3.35
C LEU A 56 -21.58 -9.19 -4.41
N ASN A 57 -21.23 -10.09 -5.33
CA ASN A 57 -20.28 -9.80 -6.42
C ASN A 57 -20.86 -8.81 -7.46
N GLN A 58 -22.15 -8.55 -7.44
CA GLN A 58 -22.87 -7.73 -8.44
C GLN A 58 -22.82 -6.25 -8.08
N ARG A 59 -21.69 -5.56 -8.37
CA ARG A 59 -21.45 -4.16 -7.98
C ARG A 59 -22.60 -3.19 -8.36
N GLU A 60 -23.20 -3.38 -9.53
CA GLU A 60 -24.26 -2.49 -10.04
C GLU A 60 -25.67 -2.88 -9.55
N ASN A 61 -25.80 -3.94 -8.75
CA ASN A 61 -27.07 -4.37 -8.20
C ASN A 61 -27.48 -3.48 -7.01
N GLN A 62 -28.65 -2.90 -7.07
CA GLN A 62 -29.16 -2.00 -6.03
C GLN A 62 -29.24 -2.68 -4.65
N GLU A 63 -29.60 -3.97 -4.58
CA GLU A 63 -29.62 -4.72 -3.30
C GLU A 63 -28.21 -4.78 -2.66
N VAL A 64 -27.15 -4.86 -3.48
CA VAL A 64 -25.76 -4.82 -2.99
C VAL A 64 -25.43 -3.44 -2.44
N ILE A 65 -25.76 -2.38 -3.19
CA ILE A 65 -25.55 -1.00 -2.76
C ILE A 65 -26.30 -0.71 -1.46
N ASP A 66 -27.56 -1.16 -1.37
CA ASP A 66 -28.40 -0.98 -0.18
C ASP A 66 -27.81 -1.71 1.04
N TYR A 67 -27.29 -2.93 0.85
CA TYR A 67 -26.62 -3.69 1.93
C TYR A 67 -25.35 -2.98 2.42
N LEU A 68 -24.48 -2.51 1.51
CA LEU A 68 -23.26 -1.78 1.87
C LEU A 68 -23.59 -0.47 2.62
N ASN A 69 -24.60 0.26 2.17
CA ASN A 69 -25.08 1.47 2.86
C ASN A 69 -25.64 1.15 4.26
N ALA A 70 -26.38 0.04 4.41
CA ALA A 70 -26.89 -0.37 5.71
C ALA A 70 -25.76 -0.75 6.68
N GLU A 71 -24.66 -1.37 6.21
CA GLU A 71 -23.46 -1.62 7.01
C GLU A 71 -22.77 -0.30 7.44
N ASN A 72 -22.68 0.67 6.53
CA ASN A 72 -22.15 1.99 6.84
C ASN A 72 -23.01 2.72 7.89
N GLU A 73 -24.33 2.65 7.77
CA GLU A 73 -25.26 3.23 8.76
C GLU A 73 -25.11 2.54 10.12
N TYR A 74 -25.03 1.21 10.15
CA TYR A 74 -24.80 0.45 11.37
C TYR A 74 -23.49 0.88 12.05
N TYR A 75 -22.39 0.96 11.29
CA TYR A 75 -21.11 1.46 11.79
C TYR A 75 -21.24 2.87 12.39
N GLN A 76 -21.84 3.80 11.66
CA GLN A 76 -22.03 5.19 12.11
C GLN A 76 -22.86 5.28 13.39
N GLN A 77 -23.94 4.51 13.48
CA GLN A 77 -24.79 4.51 14.67
C GLN A 77 -24.09 3.91 15.89
N MET A 78 -23.38 2.80 15.71
CA MET A 78 -22.63 2.12 16.78
C MET A 78 -21.45 2.94 17.30
N THR A 79 -20.83 3.71 16.43
CA THR A 79 -19.65 4.54 16.77
C THR A 79 -19.98 6.01 17.01
N ALA A 80 -21.24 6.40 17.01
CA ALA A 80 -21.67 7.79 17.20
C ALA A 80 -21.09 8.45 18.46
N HIS A 81 -20.89 7.67 19.53
CA HIS A 81 -20.27 8.13 20.78
C HIS A 81 -18.77 8.47 20.63
N THR A 82 -18.09 8.01 19.58
CA THR A 82 -16.68 8.32 19.25
C THR A 82 -16.53 9.47 18.26
N ALA A 83 -17.62 10.07 17.76
CA ALA A 83 -17.56 11.10 16.72
C ALA A 83 -16.68 12.31 17.13
N ALA A 84 -16.77 12.74 18.38
CA ALA A 84 -15.92 13.80 18.90
C ALA A 84 -14.43 13.38 18.94
N LEU A 85 -14.15 12.14 19.33
CA LEU A 85 -12.77 11.60 19.31
C LEU A 85 -12.21 11.49 17.89
N GLN A 86 -13.03 11.07 16.91
CA GLN A 86 -12.62 11.01 15.51
C GLN A 86 -12.26 12.41 14.98
N GLU A 87 -13.08 13.42 15.30
CA GLU A 87 -12.80 14.81 14.91
C GLU A 87 -11.55 15.36 15.58
N ASP A 88 -11.36 15.11 16.89
CA ASP A 88 -10.16 15.51 17.63
C ASP A 88 -8.90 14.84 17.06
N LEU A 89 -8.95 13.55 16.73
CA LEU A 89 -7.85 12.82 16.10
C LEU A 89 -7.52 13.37 14.71
N PHE A 90 -8.54 13.60 13.88
CA PHE A 90 -8.35 14.21 12.56
C PHE A 90 -7.67 15.57 12.67
N LYS A 91 -8.19 16.44 13.55
CA LYS A 91 -7.63 17.78 13.78
C LYS A 91 -6.20 17.71 14.28
N GLU A 92 -5.92 16.86 15.27
CA GLU A 92 -4.59 16.64 15.83
C GLU A 92 -3.59 16.14 14.77
N MET A 93 -3.98 15.18 13.94
CA MET A 93 -3.14 14.66 12.86
C MET A 93 -2.88 15.74 11.80
N LYS A 94 -3.92 16.49 11.42
CA LYS A 94 -3.80 17.59 10.45
C LYS A 94 -2.90 18.72 10.97
N GLU A 95 -3.04 19.10 12.24
CA GLU A 95 -2.23 20.15 12.87
C GLU A 95 -0.73 19.81 12.93
N ARG A 96 -0.35 18.52 12.85
CA ARG A 96 1.06 18.10 12.76
C ARG A 96 1.65 18.27 11.37
N ILE A 97 0.84 18.50 10.35
CA ILE A 97 1.29 18.65 8.97
C ILE A 97 1.60 20.13 8.69
N LYS A 98 2.77 20.38 8.12
CA LYS A 98 3.05 21.67 7.51
C LYS A 98 2.26 21.78 6.21
N GLU A 99 1.18 22.56 6.24
CA GLU A 99 0.23 22.63 5.12
C GLU A 99 0.83 23.28 3.87
N ASP A 100 1.61 24.37 4.03
CA ASP A 100 2.31 25.11 2.97
C ASP A 100 3.71 24.55 2.72
N ASP A 101 3.80 23.27 2.40
CA ASP A 101 5.07 22.57 2.24
C ASP A 101 5.45 22.37 0.76
N SER A 102 6.74 22.16 0.50
CA SER A 102 7.26 21.88 -0.84
C SER A 102 8.31 20.77 -0.82
N SER A 103 8.40 20.04 -1.93
CA SER A 103 9.48 19.07 -2.16
C SER A 103 10.84 19.76 -2.22
N VAL A 104 11.92 18.99 -2.03
CA VAL A 104 13.26 19.45 -2.41
C VAL A 104 13.27 19.63 -3.93
N PRO A 105 13.66 20.81 -4.45
CA PRO A 105 13.74 21.04 -5.88
C PRO A 105 14.77 20.11 -6.54
N TYR A 106 14.49 19.67 -7.77
CA TYR A 106 15.46 18.98 -8.59
C TYR A 106 15.56 19.63 -9.97
N PHE A 107 16.80 19.67 -10.49
CA PHE A 107 17.07 20.25 -11.80
C PHE A 107 17.03 19.16 -12.87
N TYR A 108 16.26 19.41 -13.93
CA TYR A 108 16.17 18.51 -15.07
C TYR A 108 15.92 19.30 -16.35
N ASN A 109 16.72 19.02 -17.36
CA ASN A 109 16.53 19.55 -18.72
C ASN A 109 16.31 21.07 -18.77
N GLY A 110 17.08 21.84 -17.99
CA GLY A 110 17.04 23.31 -17.98
C GLY A 110 15.99 23.92 -17.04
N TYR A 111 15.25 23.12 -16.29
CA TYR A 111 14.24 23.58 -15.33
C TYR A 111 14.42 22.97 -13.95
N TRP A 112 14.09 23.75 -12.92
CA TRP A 112 13.88 23.27 -11.56
C TRP A 112 12.43 22.85 -11.37
N TYR A 113 12.20 21.63 -10.95
CA TYR A 113 10.87 21.08 -10.69
C TYR A 113 10.58 21.03 -9.20
N ILE A 114 9.36 21.43 -8.83
CA ILE A 114 8.91 21.53 -7.45
C ILE A 114 7.47 21.04 -7.38
N THR A 115 7.19 20.20 -6.39
CA THR A 115 5.82 19.86 -5.97
C THR A 115 5.56 20.58 -4.66
N ARG A 116 4.54 21.40 -4.58
CA ARG A 116 4.20 22.17 -3.38
C ARG A 116 2.72 22.04 -3.04
N TYR A 117 2.42 22.39 -1.80
CA TYR A 117 1.07 22.46 -1.28
C TYR A 117 0.77 23.87 -0.80
N GLU A 118 -0.52 24.19 -0.66
CA GLU A 118 -1.01 25.43 -0.08
C GLU A 118 -1.87 25.12 1.16
N THR A 119 -1.90 26.08 2.10
CA THR A 119 -2.73 25.96 3.31
C THR A 119 -4.19 25.74 2.95
N GLY A 120 -4.84 24.77 3.58
CA GLY A 120 -6.24 24.42 3.36
C GLY A 120 -6.52 23.64 2.08
N LYS A 121 -5.48 23.27 1.30
CA LYS A 121 -5.62 22.50 0.06
C LYS A 121 -5.22 21.04 0.22
N ASP A 122 -6.00 20.15 -0.38
CA ASP A 122 -5.81 18.71 -0.29
C ASP A 122 -4.81 18.15 -1.30
N TYR A 123 -4.69 18.80 -2.44
CA TYR A 123 -3.91 18.28 -3.57
C TYR A 123 -2.66 19.13 -3.83
N PRO A 124 -1.62 18.51 -4.44
CA PRO A 124 -0.39 19.22 -4.80
C PRO A 124 -0.58 20.17 -5.98
N ILE A 125 0.34 21.13 -6.05
CA ILE A 125 0.58 21.97 -7.23
C ILE A 125 1.96 21.62 -7.76
N HIS A 126 2.02 21.20 -9.02
CA HIS A 126 3.28 20.89 -9.71
C HIS A 126 3.75 22.11 -10.49
N THR A 127 4.95 22.54 -10.19
CA THR A 127 5.52 23.77 -10.75
C THR A 127 6.92 23.53 -11.29
N ARG A 128 7.41 24.47 -12.12
CA ARG A 128 8.80 24.52 -12.56
C ARG A 128 9.32 25.94 -12.64
N ARG A 129 10.64 26.11 -12.64
CA ARG A 129 11.33 27.40 -12.82
C ARG A 129 12.48 27.25 -13.82
N LYS A 130 12.59 28.14 -14.79
CA LYS A 130 13.59 28.03 -15.84
C LYS A 130 14.97 28.44 -15.35
N ALA A 131 15.96 27.60 -15.57
CA ALA A 131 17.39 27.81 -15.31
C ALA A 131 17.79 28.14 -13.86
N SER A 132 17.02 28.94 -13.12
CA SER A 132 17.33 29.39 -11.76
C SER A 132 16.11 29.25 -10.84
N MET A 133 16.35 28.99 -9.55
CA MET A 133 15.31 29.01 -8.51
C MET A 133 14.74 30.45 -8.28
N ASP A 134 15.44 31.47 -8.69
CA ASP A 134 14.96 32.85 -8.62
C ASP A 134 14.09 33.27 -9.82
N ALA A 135 13.99 32.42 -10.84
CA ALA A 135 13.12 32.63 -12.00
C ALA A 135 11.63 32.57 -11.60
N PRO A 136 10.75 33.26 -12.35
CA PRO A 136 9.31 33.15 -12.14
C PRO A 136 8.84 31.69 -12.11
N GLU A 137 7.89 31.39 -11.21
CA GLU A 137 7.26 30.09 -11.13
C GLU A 137 6.28 29.90 -12.30
N GLU A 138 6.39 28.75 -12.98
CA GLU A 138 5.45 28.29 -13.98
C GLU A 138 4.62 27.15 -13.34
N ILE A 139 3.29 27.35 -13.18
CA ILE A 139 2.39 26.30 -12.69
C ILE A 139 2.10 25.36 -13.86
N MET A 140 2.57 24.10 -13.73
CA MET A 140 2.25 23.07 -14.70
C MET A 140 0.87 22.48 -14.45
N PHE A 141 0.59 22.09 -13.20
CA PHE A 141 -0.68 21.46 -12.80
C PHE A 141 -1.07 21.93 -11.39
N ASP A 142 -2.24 22.54 -11.26
CA ASP A 142 -2.91 22.74 -9.98
C ASP A 142 -3.95 21.62 -9.80
N CYS A 143 -3.58 20.57 -9.06
CA CYS A 143 -4.46 19.45 -8.83
C CYS A 143 -5.71 19.81 -8.03
N ASN A 144 -5.72 20.93 -7.27
CA ASN A 144 -6.90 21.39 -6.57
C ASN A 144 -7.96 21.96 -7.51
N GLU A 145 -7.53 22.64 -8.58
CA GLU A 145 -8.45 23.11 -9.62
C GLU A 145 -8.94 21.94 -10.49
N MET A 146 -8.04 20.98 -10.79
CA MET A 146 -8.38 19.82 -11.61
C MET A 146 -9.32 18.83 -10.90
N ALA A 147 -9.27 18.74 -9.59
CA ALA A 147 -10.10 17.84 -8.78
C ALA A 147 -11.55 18.36 -8.59
N LYS A 148 -11.84 19.62 -8.95
CA LYS A 148 -13.17 20.19 -8.76
C LYS A 148 -14.25 19.41 -9.52
N GLY A 149 -15.32 19.04 -8.81
CA GLY A 149 -16.44 18.29 -9.38
C GLY A 149 -16.23 16.78 -9.44
N HIS A 150 -15.16 16.27 -8.84
CA HIS A 150 -14.89 14.84 -8.71
C HIS A 150 -14.83 14.43 -7.23
N ASN A 151 -15.45 13.31 -6.88
CA ASN A 151 -15.38 12.72 -5.53
C ASN A 151 -14.02 12.04 -5.30
N TYR A 152 -13.40 11.58 -6.37
CA TYR A 152 -12.05 11.04 -6.39
C TYR A 152 -11.23 11.70 -7.51
N PHE A 153 -9.98 12.01 -7.25
CA PHE A 153 -9.07 12.56 -8.26
C PHE A 153 -7.64 12.08 -8.02
N ASN A 154 -7.01 11.59 -9.07
CA ASN A 154 -5.59 11.26 -9.08
C ASN A 154 -4.93 11.69 -10.40
N LEU A 155 -3.88 12.49 -10.29
CA LEU A 155 -2.97 12.85 -11.38
C LEU A 155 -1.72 11.97 -11.31
N ALA A 156 -1.38 11.30 -12.39
CA ALA A 156 -0.22 10.42 -12.46
C ALA A 156 0.57 10.61 -13.76
N GLY A 157 1.79 10.10 -13.78
CA GLY A 157 2.59 9.92 -15.00
C GLY A 157 2.96 11.21 -15.73
N ILE A 158 3.15 12.33 -15.01
CA ILE A 158 3.63 13.58 -15.65
C ILE A 158 4.95 13.29 -16.36
N ASN A 159 4.97 13.47 -17.67
CA ASN A 159 6.15 13.27 -18.50
C ASN A 159 6.32 14.47 -19.47
N ILE A 160 7.45 15.15 -19.35
CA ILE A 160 7.74 16.38 -20.10
C ILE A 160 8.45 16.01 -21.40
N SER A 161 8.04 16.63 -22.51
CA SER A 161 8.72 16.46 -23.80
C SER A 161 10.17 16.95 -23.76
N PRO A 162 11.09 16.38 -24.54
CA PRO A 162 12.50 16.77 -24.54
C PRO A 162 12.77 18.26 -24.77
N ASP A 163 11.89 18.93 -25.52
CA ASP A 163 11.96 20.39 -25.77
C ASP A 163 11.29 21.25 -24.69
N ASN A 164 10.76 20.63 -23.61
CA ASN A 164 10.06 21.26 -22.50
C ASN A 164 8.72 21.96 -22.84
N LYS A 165 8.15 21.76 -24.04
CA LYS A 165 6.91 22.42 -24.48
C LYS A 165 5.65 21.72 -24.05
N TYR A 166 5.68 20.40 -23.99
CA TYR A 166 4.51 19.58 -23.71
C TYR A 166 4.69 18.75 -22.46
N ALA A 167 3.58 18.51 -21.78
CA ALA A 167 3.49 17.54 -20.69
C ALA A 167 2.36 16.55 -20.98
N ALA A 168 2.68 15.27 -21.08
CA ALA A 168 1.70 14.19 -21.04
C ALA A 168 1.42 13.85 -19.57
N PHE A 169 0.15 13.57 -19.23
CA PHE A 169 -0.26 13.25 -17.87
C PHE A 169 -1.53 12.40 -17.87
N GLY A 170 -1.67 11.52 -16.90
CA GLY A 170 -2.83 10.64 -16.74
C GLY A 170 -3.75 11.10 -15.62
N VAL A 171 -5.07 11.01 -15.81
CA VAL A 171 -6.09 11.33 -14.82
C VAL A 171 -7.00 10.13 -14.58
N ASP A 172 -7.19 9.75 -13.32
CA ASP A 172 -8.23 8.83 -12.84
C ASP A 172 -9.18 9.57 -11.90
N THR A 173 -10.48 9.53 -12.19
CA THR A 173 -11.52 10.18 -11.38
C THR A 173 -12.48 9.19 -10.73
N VAL A 174 -12.16 7.89 -10.74
CA VAL A 174 -13.03 6.81 -10.25
C VAL A 174 -12.34 5.91 -9.22
N SER A 175 -11.00 6.00 -9.09
CA SER A 175 -10.20 5.10 -8.23
C SER A 175 -10.10 3.64 -8.72
N ARG A 176 -10.19 3.43 -10.03
CA ARG A 176 -10.03 2.10 -10.64
C ARG A 176 -8.69 1.88 -11.35
N ARG A 177 -7.77 2.87 -11.24
CA ARG A 177 -6.48 2.85 -11.95
C ARG A 177 -6.63 2.70 -13.48
N ILE A 178 -7.75 3.21 -14.01
CA ILE A 178 -7.99 3.38 -15.43
C ILE A 178 -7.87 4.87 -15.71
N TYR A 179 -6.83 5.21 -16.43
CA TYR A 179 -6.50 6.61 -16.69
C TYR A 179 -6.90 7.05 -18.09
N THR A 180 -7.08 8.34 -18.21
CA THR A 180 -7.09 9.06 -19.47
C THR A 180 -5.82 9.89 -19.54
N ILE A 181 -4.95 9.63 -20.53
CA ILE A 181 -3.79 10.48 -20.81
C ILE A 181 -4.25 11.67 -21.65
N GLN A 182 -3.79 12.84 -21.23
CA GLN A 182 -3.96 14.13 -21.92
C GLN A 182 -2.60 14.78 -22.12
N ILE A 183 -2.54 15.76 -23.03
CA ILE A 183 -1.32 16.51 -23.32
C ILE A 183 -1.59 18.00 -23.12
N LYS A 184 -0.74 18.64 -22.32
CA LYS A 184 -0.78 20.08 -22.05
C LYS A 184 0.38 20.78 -22.75
N ASN A 185 0.09 21.87 -23.47
CA ASN A 185 1.10 22.80 -23.91
C ASN A 185 1.49 23.70 -22.73
N LEU A 186 2.73 23.60 -22.26
CA LEU A 186 3.22 24.30 -21.07
C LEU A 186 3.52 25.80 -21.32
N GLU A 187 3.65 26.23 -22.57
CA GLU A 187 3.86 27.63 -22.93
C GLU A 187 2.53 28.41 -22.95
N THR A 188 1.45 27.78 -23.45
CA THR A 188 0.13 28.42 -23.58
C THR A 188 -0.82 28.05 -22.42
N GLY A 189 -0.57 26.94 -21.73
CA GLY A 189 -1.46 26.37 -20.72
C GLY A 189 -2.61 25.55 -21.32
N GLU A 190 -2.73 25.45 -22.64
CA GLU A 190 -3.80 24.73 -23.33
C GLU A 190 -3.68 23.22 -23.20
N ILE A 191 -4.80 22.56 -22.90
CA ILE A 191 -4.93 21.09 -23.03
C ILE A 191 -5.25 20.80 -24.51
N LEU A 192 -4.40 20.00 -25.14
CA LEU A 192 -4.58 19.64 -26.56
C LEU A 192 -5.78 18.70 -26.75
N ALA A 193 -6.17 18.50 -27.99
CA ALA A 193 -7.25 17.59 -28.36
C ALA A 193 -6.89 16.10 -28.19
N ASP A 194 -5.61 15.79 -28.00
CA ASP A 194 -5.11 14.44 -27.77
C ASP A 194 -5.68 13.90 -26.45
N LYS A 195 -6.45 12.84 -26.55
CA LYS A 195 -7.11 12.17 -25.43
C LYS A 195 -6.99 10.65 -25.61
N ILE A 196 -6.30 9.99 -24.69
CA ILE A 196 -6.01 8.55 -24.77
C ILE A 196 -6.64 7.88 -23.54
N GLU A 197 -7.68 7.09 -23.76
CA GLU A 197 -8.52 6.48 -22.73
C GLU A 197 -8.20 4.99 -22.53
N GLY A 198 -8.54 4.44 -21.36
CA GLY A 198 -8.42 3.01 -21.05
C GLY A 198 -6.96 2.55 -20.88
N VAL A 199 -6.12 3.38 -20.28
CA VAL A 199 -4.66 3.17 -20.23
C VAL A 199 -4.14 3.22 -18.79
N THR A 200 -2.84 2.92 -18.62
CA THR A 200 -2.12 3.29 -17.39
C THR A 200 -1.88 4.79 -17.36
N GLY A 201 -1.62 5.36 -16.18
CA GLY A 201 -1.36 6.80 -16.08
C GLY A 201 -0.03 7.25 -16.69
N GLY A 202 0.89 6.32 -16.97
CA GLY A 202 2.25 6.60 -17.46
C GLY A 202 2.38 6.59 -18.96
N SER A 203 3.31 7.44 -19.47
CA SER A 203 3.72 7.49 -20.87
C SER A 203 5.16 7.98 -20.98
N THR A 204 5.77 7.86 -22.15
CA THR A 204 7.14 8.38 -22.37
C THR A 204 7.31 8.94 -23.78
N TRP A 205 7.97 10.11 -23.87
CA TRP A 205 8.28 10.75 -25.14
C TRP A 205 9.52 10.12 -25.81
N ALA A 206 9.48 9.92 -27.12
CA ALA A 206 10.69 9.81 -27.93
C ALA A 206 11.46 11.16 -27.95
N ASN A 207 12.67 11.16 -28.48
CA ASN A 207 13.48 12.39 -28.54
C ASN A 207 13.04 13.35 -29.67
N ASP A 208 12.10 12.96 -30.53
CA ASP A 208 11.56 13.76 -31.63
C ASP A 208 10.53 14.83 -31.18
N ASN A 209 10.13 14.88 -29.89
CA ASN A 209 9.10 15.74 -29.32
C ASN A 209 7.69 15.56 -29.90
N LYS A 210 7.44 14.52 -30.64
CA LYS A 210 6.16 14.27 -31.36
C LYS A 210 5.59 12.89 -31.14
N THR A 211 6.41 11.95 -30.74
CA THR A 211 6.01 10.57 -30.55
C THR A 211 5.96 10.23 -29.08
N LEU A 212 4.80 9.77 -28.62
CA LEU A 212 4.54 9.34 -27.26
C LEU A 212 4.29 7.83 -27.23
N PHE A 213 4.91 7.11 -26.32
CA PHE A 213 4.62 5.70 -26.07
C PHE A 213 3.85 5.57 -24.76
N TYR A 214 2.86 4.68 -24.74
CA TYR A 214 2.02 4.46 -23.56
C TYR A 214 1.57 3.00 -23.46
N THR A 215 1.06 2.62 -22.29
CA THR A 215 0.59 1.26 -22.00
C THR A 215 -0.94 1.21 -21.96
N GLY A 216 -1.53 0.42 -22.84
CA GLY A 216 -2.96 0.11 -22.83
C GLY A 216 -3.29 -0.98 -21.81
N LYS A 217 -4.55 -0.97 -21.38
CA LYS A 217 -5.11 -1.96 -20.47
C LYS A 217 -6.16 -2.82 -21.16
N ASP A 218 -6.25 -4.09 -20.75
CA ASP A 218 -7.42 -4.90 -21.04
C ASP A 218 -8.64 -4.35 -20.30
N ALA A 219 -9.77 -4.26 -20.98
CA ALA A 219 -10.95 -3.61 -20.43
C ALA A 219 -11.61 -4.38 -19.28
N GLN A 220 -11.46 -5.70 -19.21
CA GLN A 220 -12.05 -6.57 -18.21
C GLN A 220 -11.08 -6.85 -17.06
N THR A 221 -9.92 -7.39 -17.38
CA THR A 221 -8.92 -7.78 -16.39
C THR A 221 -8.07 -6.62 -15.87
N LEU A 222 -8.15 -5.45 -16.51
CA LEU A 222 -7.33 -4.27 -16.26
C LEU A 222 -5.82 -4.54 -16.38
N ARG A 223 -5.42 -5.67 -16.97
CA ARG A 223 -4.05 -6.04 -17.19
C ARG A 223 -3.38 -5.06 -18.15
N SER A 224 -2.17 -4.66 -17.83
CA SER A 224 -1.31 -3.83 -18.69
C SER A 224 -0.62 -4.74 -19.70
N ASP A 225 -1.15 -4.87 -20.90
CA ASP A 225 -0.75 -5.92 -21.84
C ASP A 225 -0.34 -5.42 -23.23
N LYS A 226 -0.53 -4.12 -23.53
CA LYS A 226 -0.25 -3.57 -24.86
C LYS A 226 0.55 -2.28 -24.79
N ILE A 227 1.54 -2.13 -25.66
CA ILE A 227 2.26 -0.87 -25.83
C ILE A 227 1.85 -0.26 -27.17
N TYR A 228 1.50 1.02 -27.13
CA TYR A 228 1.10 1.80 -28.28
C TYR A 228 2.05 2.98 -28.53
N LYS A 229 2.06 3.43 -29.77
CA LYS A 229 2.75 4.63 -30.22
C LYS A 229 1.71 5.64 -30.72
N HIS A 230 1.69 6.83 -30.12
CA HIS A 230 0.83 7.95 -30.45
C HIS A 230 1.64 9.07 -31.10
N LYS A 231 1.10 9.71 -32.12
CA LYS A 231 1.66 10.92 -32.73
C LYS A 231 0.92 12.14 -32.20
N LEU A 232 1.63 13.11 -31.67
CA LEU A 232 1.06 14.37 -31.18
C LEU A 232 0.13 15.01 -32.23
N GLY A 233 -1.09 15.31 -31.84
CA GLY A 233 -2.13 15.90 -32.69
C GLY A 233 -2.95 14.85 -33.49
N SER A 234 -2.71 13.55 -33.33
CA SER A 234 -3.52 12.50 -33.94
C SER A 234 -4.64 12.02 -33.01
N SER A 235 -5.58 11.26 -33.56
CA SER A 235 -6.60 10.56 -32.76
C SER A 235 -6.03 9.26 -32.18
N GLN A 236 -6.45 8.85 -30.99
CA GLN A 236 -6.12 7.52 -30.41
C GLN A 236 -6.44 6.37 -31.34
N LYS A 237 -7.43 6.52 -32.24
CA LYS A 237 -7.81 5.48 -33.24
C LYS A 237 -6.73 5.21 -34.28
N ASP A 238 -5.84 6.18 -34.46
CA ASP A 238 -4.74 6.11 -35.41
C ASP A 238 -3.45 5.56 -34.77
N ASP A 239 -3.49 5.26 -33.45
CA ASP A 239 -2.34 4.78 -32.71
C ASP A 239 -1.92 3.38 -33.14
N VAL A 240 -0.62 3.19 -33.21
CA VAL A 240 -0.03 1.92 -33.64
C VAL A 240 0.32 1.06 -32.47
N MET A 241 -0.25 -0.13 -32.36
CA MET A 241 0.16 -1.12 -31.38
C MET A 241 1.55 -1.65 -31.75
N ILE A 242 2.52 -1.44 -30.86
CA ILE A 242 3.92 -1.81 -31.04
C ILE A 242 4.21 -3.19 -30.44
N TYR A 243 3.59 -3.49 -29.31
CA TYR A 243 3.79 -4.75 -28.61
C TYR A 243 2.49 -5.20 -27.94
N HIS A 244 2.28 -6.52 -27.93
CA HIS A 244 1.18 -7.15 -27.20
C HIS A 244 1.73 -8.35 -26.42
N GLU A 245 1.70 -8.27 -25.13
CA GLU A 245 2.01 -9.37 -24.22
C GLU A 245 0.81 -10.32 -24.14
N LYS A 246 0.97 -11.50 -24.71
CA LYS A 246 -0.09 -12.50 -24.81
C LYS A 246 -0.17 -13.46 -23.65
N ASP A 247 0.92 -13.58 -22.90
CA ASP A 247 0.95 -14.38 -21.67
C ASP A 247 0.23 -13.59 -20.58
N ASP A 248 -0.90 -14.10 -20.11
CA ASP A 248 -1.77 -13.42 -19.15
C ASP A 248 -1.18 -13.34 -17.73
N THR A 249 -0.10 -14.04 -17.47
CA THR A 249 0.67 -13.92 -16.22
C THR A 249 1.65 -12.74 -16.20
N PHE A 250 1.83 -12.04 -17.35
CA PHE A 250 2.75 -10.91 -17.48
C PHE A 250 2.00 -9.58 -17.60
N ASN A 251 2.62 -8.55 -17.03
CA ASN A 251 2.29 -7.15 -17.28
C ASN A 251 3.41 -6.48 -18.07
N THR A 252 3.07 -5.48 -18.88
CA THR A 252 4.05 -4.71 -19.66
C THR A 252 3.99 -3.22 -19.36
N PHE A 253 5.09 -2.54 -19.59
CA PHE A 253 5.24 -1.10 -19.38
C PHE A 253 6.28 -0.54 -20.34
N VAL A 254 6.30 0.79 -20.52
CA VAL A 254 7.28 1.48 -21.36
C VAL A 254 7.87 2.69 -20.65
N TYR A 255 9.18 2.89 -20.77
CA TYR A 255 9.87 4.05 -20.20
C TYR A 255 11.09 4.42 -21.04
N LYS A 256 11.66 5.59 -20.77
CA LYS A 256 12.96 6.01 -21.30
C LYS A 256 13.98 6.02 -20.17
N GLU A 257 15.12 5.34 -20.37
CA GLU A 257 16.14 5.19 -19.35
C GLU A 257 16.91 6.51 -19.10
N LYS A 258 17.69 6.57 -18.01
CA LYS A 258 18.34 7.79 -17.49
C LYS A 258 19.21 8.52 -18.51
N SER A 259 19.92 7.81 -19.39
CA SER A 259 20.77 8.44 -20.43
C SER A 259 19.96 9.05 -21.57
N LYS A 260 18.68 8.75 -21.68
CA LYS A 260 17.75 9.18 -22.75
C LYS A 260 18.08 8.57 -24.12
N LYS A 261 18.97 7.58 -24.18
CA LYS A 261 19.34 6.91 -25.44
C LYS A 261 18.31 5.88 -25.86
N TYR A 262 17.73 5.15 -24.89
CA TYR A 262 16.81 4.07 -25.18
C TYR A 262 15.42 4.30 -24.61
N LEU A 263 14.41 3.99 -25.43
CA LEU A 263 13.09 3.61 -25.01
C LEU A 263 13.11 2.12 -24.69
N ILE A 264 12.50 1.72 -23.58
CA ILE A 264 12.53 0.36 -23.08
C ILE A 264 11.08 -0.11 -22.85
N ILE A 265 10.72 -1.25 -23.44
CA ILE A 265 9.53 -2.01 -23.08
C ILE A 265 9.97 -3.07 -22.09
N GLY A 266 9.35 -3.13 -20.93
CA GLY A 266 9.51 -4.22 -19.97
C GLY A 266 8.25 -5.09 -19.94
N SER A 267 8.43 -6.40 -19.85
CA SER A 267 7.39 -7.38 -19.54
C SER A 267 7.83 -8.20 -18.35
N GLY A 268 7.02 -8.27 -17.29
CA GLY A 268 7.36 -8.96 -16.07
C GLY A 268 6.20 -9.76 -15.50
N SER A 269 6.51 -10.95 -15.01
CA SER A 269 5.71 -11.71 -14.04
C SER A 269 6.44 -11.69 -12.69
N THR A 270 5.89 -12.35 -11.68
CA THR A 270 6.53 -12.45 -10.35
C THR A 270 7.96 -13.00 -10.39
N LEU A 271 8.26 -13.91 -11.32
CA LEU A 271 9.54 -14.65 -11.36
C LEU A 271 10.28 -14.55 -12.69
N THR A 272 9.85 -13.73 -13.63
CA THR A 272 10.45 -13.72 -14.98
C THR A 272 10.36 -12.32 -15.58
N SER A 273 11.45 -11.86 -16.17
CA SER A 273 11.53 -10.57 -16.86
C SER A 273 11.93 -10.72 -18.34
N GLU A 274 11.45 -9.82 -19.18
CA GLU A 274 11.94 -9.57 -20.53
C GLU A 274 11.98 -8.07 -20.78
N TYR A 275 13.04 -7.60 -21.42
CA TYR A 275 13.13 -6.21 -21.88
C TYR A 275 13.36 -6.14 -23.37
N GLN A 276 12.83 -5.09 -24.00
CA GLN A 276 13.06 -4.74 -25.39
C GLN A 276 13.50 -3.29 -25.46
N ILE A 277 14.43 -2.97 -26.33
CA ILE A 277 15.03 -1.64 -26.44
C ILE A 277 14.91 -1.07 -27.84
N LEU A 278 14.72 0.25 -27.91
CA LEU A 278 14.69 1.04 -29.14
C LEU A 278 15.44 2.34 -28.92
N GLU A 279 16.27 2.77 -29.88
CA GLU A 279 16.88 4.11 -29.81
C GLU A 279 15.81 5.19 -29.78
N ALA A 280 15.85 6.07 -28.75
CA ALA A 280 14.84 7.10 -28.53
C ALA A 280 14.85 8.20 -29.63
N ASP A 281 15.95 8.31 -30.39
CA ASP A 281 16.06 9.20 -31.56
C ASP A 281 15.40 8.63 -32.81
N ASN A 282 15.04 7.34 -32.82
CA ASN A 282 14.43 6.66 -33.96
C ASN A 282 13.11 5.98 -33.56
N PRO A 283 12.04 6.74 -33.22
CA PRO A 283 10.78 6.18 -32.74
C PRO A 283 10.00 5.33 -33.77
N ASP A 284 10.36 5.40 -35.06
CA ASP A 284 9.80 4.59 -36.10
C ASP A 284 10.56 3.30 -36.36
N GLY A 285 11.65 3.08 -35.61
CA GLY A 285 12.42 1.82 -35.58
C GLY A 285 11.65 0.66 -34.97
N LYS A 286 12.31 -0.49 -34.92
CA LYS A 286 11.76 -1.69 -34.27
C LYS A 286 12.43 -1.92 -32.92
N PHE A 287 11.63 -2.19 -31.90
CA PHE A 287 12.14 -2.71 -30.64
C PHE A 287 12.84 -4.04 -30.86
N ARG A 288 14.03 -4.21 -30.28
CA ARG A 288 14.75 -5.49 -30.27
C ARG A 288 14.77 -6.06 -28.87
N VAL A 289 14.56 -7.36 -28.76
CA VAL A 289 14.63 -8.07 -27.47
C VAL A 289 16.05 -7.95 -26.93
N PHE A 290 16.16 -7.56 -25.66
CA PHE A 290 17.42 -7.49 -24.92
C PHE A 290 17.91 -8.90 -24.56
N GLN A 291 17.07 -9.66 -23.87
CA GLN A 291 17.23 -11.05 -23.53
C GLN A 291 15.82 -11.69 -23.51
N PRO A 292 15.60 -12.76 -24.29
CA PRO A 292 14.32 -13.48 -24.29
C PRO A 292 13.95 -14.02 -22.90
N LYS A 293 12.64 -14.16 -22.65
CA LYS A 293 12.10 -14.78 -21.45
C LYS A 293 12.74 -16.13 -21.18
N VAL A 294 13.21 -16.33 -19.97
CA VAL A 294 13.61 -17.63 -19.41
C VAL A 294 12.91 -17.76 -18.08
N ARG A 295 12.07 -18.77 -17.92
CA ARG A 295 11.32 -18.97 -16.68
C ARG A 295 12.24 -18.98 -15.46
N GLY A 296 11.98 -18.13 -14.49
CA GLY A 296 12.79 -17.96 -13.28
C GLY A 296 13.98 -17.00 -13.43
N LEU A 297 14.24 -16.46 -14.62
CA LEU A 297 15.24 -15.41 -14.79
C LEU A 297 14.61 -14.04 -14.58
N GLU A 298 14.95 -13.44 -13.46
CA GLU A 298 14.61 -12.06 -13.13
C GLU A 298 15.82 -11.16 -13.43
N TYR A 299 15.58 -10.02 -14.12
CA TYR A 299 16.63 -9.05 -14.34
C TYR A 299 16.05 -7.64 -14.58
N GLY A 300 16.83 -6.61 -14.25
CA GLY A 300 16.61 -5.22 -14.58
C GLY A 300 17.81 -4.65 -15.33
N ILE A 301 17.60 -3.63 -16.16
CA ILE A 301 18.66 -3.05 -16.99
C ILE A 301 18.77 -1.54 -16.82
N ASP A 302 20.00 -1.04 -16.69
CA ASP A 302 20.39 0.35 -16.78
C ASP A 302 21.49 0.53 -17.82
N TYR A 303 21.50 1.68 -18.50
CA TYR A 303 22.50 1.95 -19.54
C TYR A 303 23.38 3.13 -19.18
N TYR A 304 24.67 2.96 -19.35
CA TYR A 304 25.64 4.04 -19.25
C TYR A 304 26.90 3.77 -20.06
N ASN A 305 27.32 4.74 -20.86
CA ASN A 305 28.60 4.80 -21.57
C ASN A 305 28.95 3.52 -22.34
N GLY A 306 28.05 3.06 -23.23
CA GLY A 306 28.27 1.92 -24.14
C GLY A 306 28.08 0.55 -23.48
N LYS A 307 27.57 0.48 -22.26
CA LYS A 307 27.34 -0.76 -21.51
C LYS A 307 25.96 -0.75 -20.86
N PHE A 308 25.36 -1.93 -20.76
CA PHE A 308 24.26 -2.19 -19.86
C PHE A 308 24.77 -2.79 -18.56
N TYR A 309 24.12 -2.38 -17.47
CA TYR A 309 24.28 -2.89 -16.12
C TYR A 309 23.03 -3.70 -15.80
N VAL A 310 23.22 -4.94 -15.38
CA VAL A 310 22.13 -5.92 -15.25
C VAL A 310 22.10 -6.44 -13.83
N VAL A 311 21.09 -6.03 -13.05
CA VAL A 311 20.80 -6.65 -11.75
C VAL A 311 20.01 -7.92 -12.03
N THR A 312 20.44 -9.09 -11.53
CA THR A 312 19.83 -10.36 -11.92
C THR A 312 20.06 -11.47 -10.88
N ASN A 313 19.14 -12.45 -10.89
CA ASN A 313 19.27 -13.71 -10.15
C ASN A 313 19.93 -14.84 -10.96
N LYS A 314 20.55 -14.52 -12.11
CA LYS A 314 21.20 -15.47 -13.01
C LYS A 314 22.18 -16.38 -12.27
N ASP A 315 22.29 -17.64 -12.70
CA ASP A 315 23.18 -18.68 -12.16
C ASP A 315 22.92 -18.97 -10.66
N GLY A 316 21.66 -18.88 -10.21
CA GLY A 316 21.25 -19.16 -8.83
C GLY A 316 21.61 -18.06 -7.82
N ALA A 317 21.83 -16.84 -8.28
CA ALA A 317 22.07 -15.68 -7.42
C ALA A 317 20.79 -15.24 -6.71
N THR A 318 20.35 -15.98 -5.70
CA THR A 318 19.08 -15.81 -5.00
C THR A 318 18.89 -14.37 -4.49
N ASN A 319 19.92 -13.76 -3.90
CA ASN A 319 19.90 -12.37 -3.43
C ASN A 319 20.37 -11.37 -4.50
N PHE A 320 20.26 -11.73 -5.78
CA PHE A 320 20.70 -10.97 -6.93
C PHE A 320 22.21 -10.69 -6.95
N LYS A 321 22.68 -10.30 -8.12
CA LYS A 321 24.04 -9.84 -8.41
C LYS A 321 24.00 -8.77 -9.48
N LEU A 322 25.09 -8.02 -9.65
CA LEU A 322 25.21 -7.06 -10.72
C LEU A 322 26.16 -7.59 -11.79
N MET A 323 25.67 -7.62 -13.01
CA MET A 323 26.45 -7.99 -14.20
C MET A 323 26.52 -6.81 -15.19
N THR A 324 27.43 -6.88 -16.15
CA THR A 324 27.52 -5.91 -17.25
C THR A 324 27.59 -6.60 -18.58
N THR A 325 27.13 -5.95 -19.63
CA THR A 325 27.27 -6.40 -21.01
C THR A 325 27.46 -5.22 -21.97
N ALA A 326 28.08 -5.48 -23.10
CA ALA A 326 28.24 -4.48 -24.17
C ALA A 326 26.90 -4.20 -24.84
N GLU A 327 26.72 -2.99 -25.33
CA GLU A 327 25.50 -2.49 -25.97
C GLU A 327 24.98 -3.36 -27.12
N ASN A 328 25.91 -3.98 -27.87
CA ASN A 328 25.60 -4.84 -29.03
C ASN A 328 25.59 -6.34 -28.71
N ALA A 329 25.74 -6.75 -27.45
CA ALA A 329 25.83 -8.14 -27.02
C ALA A 329 24.98 -8.38 -25.77
N THR A 330 23.65 -8.18 -25.91
CA THR A 330 22.72 -8.07 -24.78
C THR A 330 22.24 -9.39 -24.20
N SER A 331 22.40 -10.52 -24.91
CA SER A 331 21.95 -11.82 -24.43
C SER A 331 22.81 -12.34 -23.25
N GLN A 332 22.19 -13.12 -22.38
CA GLN A 332 22.71 -13.49 -21.05
C GLN A 332 24.06 -14.25 -21.06
N GLU A 333 24.44 -14.88 -22.17
CA GLU A 333 25.75 -15.53 -22.31
C GLU A 333 26.90 -14.53 -22.36
N ASN A 334 26.61 -13.26 -22.65
CA ASN A 334 27.63 -12.20 -22.72
C ASN A 334 27.72 -11.41 -21.39
N TRP A 335 26.87 -11.67 -20.44
CA TRP A 335 26.87 -10.93 -19.17
C TRP A 335 28.09 -11.37 -18.32
N LYS A 336 28.77 -10.39 -17.74
CA LYS A 336 29.96 -10.60 -16.89
C LYS A 336 29.73 -10.01 -15.52
N ASP A 337 30.08 -10.74 -14.47
CA ASP A 337 29.94 -10.28 -13.09
C ASP A 337 30.72 -8.97 -12.85
N LEU A 338 30.07 -7.99 -12.27
CA LEU A 338 30.66 -6.75 -11.74
C LEU A 338 30.66 -6.77 -10.21
N ILE A 339 29.53 -7.17 -9.62
CA ILE A 339 29.37 -7.44 -8.19
C ILE A 339 28.80 -8.84 -8.07
N PRO A 340 29.56 -9.81 -7.50
CA PRO A 340 29.08 -11.17 -7.36
C PRO A 340 27.97 -11.29 -6.33
N HIS A 341 27.20 -12.37 -6.42
CA HIS A 341 26.19 -12.74 -5.43
C HIS A 341 26.78 -12.90 -4.03
N ARG A 342 25.96 -12.52 -3.02
CA ARG A 342 26.27 -12.70 -1.59
C ARG A 342 25.06 -13.28 -0.88
N GLU A 343 25.28 -14.26 -0.01
CA GLU A 343 24.22 -14.88 0.80
C GLU A 343 23.70 -13.95 1.91
N ASP A 344 24.57 -13.11 2.46
CA ASP A 344 24.32 -12.25 3.60
C ASP A 344 23.73 -10.87 3.24
N VAL A 345 23.58 -10.59 1.93
CA VAL A 345 23.13 -9.28 1.43
C VAL A 345 22.22 -9.46 0.21
N LEU A 346 21.03 -8.86 0.25
CA LEU A 346 20.16 -8.69 -0.91
C LEU A 346 20.58 -7.43 -1.67
N LEU A 347 20.85 -7.54 -2.97
CA LEU A 347 21.11 -6.40 -3.85
C LEU A 347 19.76 -5.88 -4.37
N GLU A 348 19.32 -4.71 -3.87
CA GLU A 348 18.01 -4.12 -4.19
C GLU A 348 18.02 -3.23 -5.43
N GLY A 349 19.17 -2.57 -5.73
CA GLY A 349 19.24 -1.67 -6.87
C GLY A 349 20.57 -0.95 -7.01
N ILE A 350 20.69 -0.15 -8.07
CA ILE A 350 21.88 0.64 -8.36
C ILE A 350 21.53 2.07 -8.82
N ASP A 351 22.44 3.02 -8.54
CA ASP A 351 22.48 4.34 -9.16
C ASP A 351 23.85 4.56 -9.79
N ILE A 352 23.89 4.86 -11.09
CA ILE A 352 25.11 5.03 -11.85
C ILE A 352 25.46 6.51 -11.93
N PHE A 353 26.71 6.84 -11.60
CA PHE A 353 27.35 8.14 -11.78
C PHE A 353 28.62 8.00 -12.61
N LYS A 354 29.09 9.09 -13.16
CA LYS A 354 30.31 9.14 -13.98
C LYS A 354 31.52 8.52 -13.26
N ASP A 355 31.72 8.89 -12.00
CA ASP A 355 32.87 8.49 -11.20
C ASP A 355 32.54 7.45 -10.10
N TYR A 356 31.24 7.12 -9.92
CA TYR A 356 30.77 6.23 -8.85
C TYR A 356 29.67 5.27 -9.33
N LEU A 357 29.59 4.14 -8.67
CA LEU A 357 28.43 3.27 -8.63
C LEU A 357 27.89 3.29 -7.19
N VAL A 358 26.66 3.63 -7.01
CA VAL A 358 25.96 3.52 -5.72
C VAL A 358 25.11 2.27 -5.76
N VAL A 359 25.21 1.45 -4.73
CA VAL A 359 24.49 0.17 -4.62
C VAL A 359 23.60 0.20 -3.39
N SER A 360 22.30 0.02 -3.60
CA SER A 360 21.32 -0.18 -2.54
C SER A 360 21.25 -1.65 -2.19
N GLU A 361 21.48 -1.96 -0.94
CA GLU A 361 21.59 -3.33 -0.42
C GLU A 361 20.77 -3.46 0.88
N ARG A 362 20.44 -4.70 1.25
CA ARG A 362 19.83 -5.03 2.54
C ARG A 362 20.67 -6.09 3.23
N ASP A 363 21.04 -5.83 4.49
CA ASP A 363 21.73 -6.79 5.36
C ASP A 363 20.74 -7.89 5.80
N ASN A 364 20.90 -9.09 5.30
CA ASN A 364 19.99 -10.22 5.57
C ASN A 364 20.05 -10.71 7.03
N ASN A 365 21.08 -10.35 7.78
CA ASN A 365 21.18 -10.72 9.21
C ASN A 365 20.46 -9.74 10.12
N LYS A 366 20.35 -8.47 9.68
CA LYS A 366 19.75 -7.40 10.48
C LYS A 366 18.43 -6.90 9.91
N GLY A 367 18.17 -7.13 8.62
CA GLY A 367 17.03 -6.57 7.89
C GLY A 367 17.08 -5.05 7.79
N LEU A 368 18.27 -4.48 7.57
CA LEU A 368 18.49 -3.03 7.49
C LEU A 368 19.06 -2.65 6.12
N ASN A 369 18.61 -1.52 5.60
CA ASN A 369 19.11 -0.97 4.34
C ASN A 369 20.57 -0.53 4.48
N LEU A 370 21.35 -0.77 3.45
CA LEU A 370 22.71 -0.32 3.28
C LEU A 370 22.83 0.47 1.98
N ILE A 371 23.57 1.58 2.00
CA ILE A 371 23.96 2.30 0.80
C ILE A 371 25.48 2.21 0.68
N ARG A 372 25.94 1.47 -0.33
CA ARG A 372 27.34 1.29 -0.63
C ARG A 372 27.75 2.18 -1.79
N ILE A 373 28.83 2.95 -1.60
CA ILE A 373 29.41 3.83 -2.61
C ILE A 373 30.70 3.18 -3.10
N LYS A 374 30.76 2.92 -4.40
CA LYS A 374 31.88 2.31 -5.08
C LYS A 374 32.45 3.28 -6.13
N PRO A 375 33.53 4.01 -5.82
CA PRO A 375 34.27 4.72 -6.85
C PRO A 375 34.77 3.76 -7.90
N TRP A 376 34.70 4.12 -9.19
CA TRP A 376 35.21 3.24 -10.26
C TRP A 376 36.74 2.96 -10.10
N ASN A 377 37.44 3.93 -9.56
CA ASN A 377 38.86 3.84 -9.26
C ASN A 377 39.11 4.20 -7.80
N GLY A 378 38.89 3.28 -6.87
CA GLY A 378 39.07 3.56 -5.45
C GLY A 378 38.47 2.52 -4.52
N GLN A 379 38.63 2.74 -3.23
CA GLN A 379 38.09 1.87 -2.20
C GLN A 379 36.59 2.18 -1.99
N GLU A 380 35.75 1.15 -1.99
CA GLU A 380 34.34 1.27 -1.65
C GLU A 380 34.12 1.51 -0.16
N TYR A 381 32.98 2.13 0.18
CA TYR A 381 32.59 2.39 1.55
C TYR A 381 31.07 2.45 1.68
N PHE A 382 30.57 2.30 2.91
CA PHE A 382 29.15 2.40 3.24
C PHE A 382 28.81 3.74 3.88
N LEU A 383 27.60 4.24 3.63
CA LEU A 383 27.04 5.34 4.42
C LEU A 383 26.78 4.85 5.85
N PRO A 384 27.23 5.59 6.89
CA PRO A 384 26.97 5.22 8.27
C PRO A 384 25.54 5.62 8.68
N PHE A 385 24.85 4.69 9.35
CA PHE A 385 23.54 4.90 9.98
C PHE A 385 23.61 4.38 11.42
N ASP A 386 23.14 5.18 12.37
CA ASP A 386 23.35 4.94 13.81
C ASP A 386 22.15 4.31 14.54
N SER A 387 20.98 4.16 13.86
CA SER A 387 19.79 3.55 14.46
C SER A 387 19.73 2.04 14.20
N GLU A 388 19.04 1.31 15.08
CA GLU A 388 18.72 -0.12 14.90
C GLU A 388 17.37 -0.32 14.15
N THR A 389 16.61 0.75 13.93
CA THR A 389 15.29 0.71 13.28
C THR A 389 15.14 1.88 12.31
N TYR A 390 15.90 1.88 11.25
CA TYR A 390 15.86 2.93 10.22
C TYR A 390 15.52 2.35 8.86
N THR A 391 15.13 3.24 7.94
CA THR A 391 15.15 2.99 6.50
C THR A 391 15.93 4.10 5.81
N ALA A 392 16.74 3.70 4.82
CA ALA A 392 17.53 4.59 3.98
C ALA A 392 17.47 4.12 2.53
N TYR A 393 17.26 5.04 1.61
CA TYR A 393 17.07 4.73 0.19
C TYR A 393 17.54 5.90 -0.68
N THR A 394 18.04 5.59 -1.88
CA THR A 394 18.39 6.64 -2.85
C THR A 394 17.13 7.34 -3.35
N THR A 395 17.22 8.64 -3.64
CA THR A 395 16.08 9.44 -4.11
C THR A 395 16.32 9.93 -5.55
N THR A 396 15.92 11.14 -5.89
CA THR A 396 16.04 11.69 -7.24
C THR A 396 17.49 12.01 -7.59
N ASN A 397 18.17 11.11 -8.31
CA ASN A 397 19.54 11.23 -8.80
C ASN A 397 19.56 11.17 -10.33
N ILE A 398 19.25 12.27 -11.00
CA ILE A 398 19.03 12.32 -12.45
C ILE A 398 20.35 12.46 -13.23
N ASP A 399 21.31 13.20 -12.69
CA ASP A 399 22.55 13.51 -13.36
C ASP A 399 23.62 12.40 -13.18
N PHE A 400 24.33 12.11 -14.25
CA PHE A 400 25.52 11.23 -14.17
C PHE A 400 26.77 11.95 -13.72
N ASP A 401 26.96 13.21 -14.19
CA ASP A 401 28.19 14.00 -13.94
C ASP A 401 28.06 14.86 -12.69
N THR A 402 28.00 14.19 -11.54
CA THR A 402 27.95 14.83 -10.22
C THR A 402 28.58 13.94 -9.17
N ASP A 403 29.20 14.56 -8.16
CA ASP A 403 29.67 13.92 -6.92
C ASP A 403 28.59 13.87 -5.84
N LYS A 404 27.36 14.40 -6.11
CA LYS A 404 26.28 14.52 -5.12
C LYS A 404 25.31 13.36 -5.25
N LEU A 405 25.17 12.62 -4.15
CA LEU A 405 24.12 11.61 -3.96
C LEU A 405 23.00 12.17 -3.10
N ARG A 406 21.77 12.07 -3.57
CA ARG A 406 20.59 12.34 -2.73
C ARG A 406 20.02 11.02 -2.22
N TYR A 407 19.78 10.95 -0.92
CA TYR A 407 19.13 9.82 -0.29
C TYR A 407 18.13 10.26 0.77
N GLY A 408 17.12 9.42 1.02
CA GLY A 408 16.18 9.55 2.10
C GLY A 408 16.66 8.80 3.33
N TYR A 409 16.33 9.33 4.52
CA TYR A 409 16.57 8.68 5.80
C TYR A 409 15.43 8.97 6.77
N GLN A 410 14.99 7.97 7.51
CA GLN A 410 14.04 8.11 8.60
C GLN A 410 14.13 6.90 9.54
N SER A 411 13.50 7.01 10.73
CA SER A 411 13.27 5.89 11.61
C SER A 411 11.87 5.99 12.23
N MET A 412 11.47 5.04 13.05
CA MET A 412 10.13 5.11 13.67
C MET A 412 9.92 6.35 14.54
N LYS A 413 10.99 6.98 15.07
CA LYS A 413 10.94 8.23 15.85
C LYS A 413 11.61 9.43 15.19
N THR A 414 12.38 9.23 14.11
CA THR A 414 13.08 10.31 13.40
C THR A 414 12.33 10.67 12.12
N PRO A 415 11.87 11.92 11.97
CA PRO A 415 11.17 12.39 10.78
C PRO A 415 11.95 12.17 9.50
N SER A 416 11.23 12.00 8.40
CA SER A 416 11.80 11.80 7.07
C SER A 416 12.68 12.97 6.66
N SER A 417 13.87 12.69 6.18
CA SER A 417 14.84 13.68 5.69
C SER A 417 15.32 13.34 4.29
N VAL A 418 15.52 14.37 3.47
CA VAL A 418 16.26 14.30 2.20
C VAL A 418 17.64 14.87 2.43
N ILE A 419 18.65 14.05 2.19
CA ILE A 419 20.04 14.38 2.48
C ILE A 419 20.85 14.35 1.18
N GLU A 420 21.65 15.39 0.95
CA GLU A 420 22.67 15.41 -0.08
C GLU A 420 24.02 15.02 0.52
N PHE A 421 24.64 14.06 -0.07
CA PHE A 421 25.94 13.52 0.33
C PHE A 421 26.97 13.74 -0.78
N ASP A 422 28.05 14.38 -0.47
CA ASP A 422 29.18 14.51 -1.37
C ASP A 422 30.03 13.24 -1.33
N MET A 423 29.99 12.44 -2.38
CA MET A 423 30.70 11.15 -2.45
C MET A 423 32.24 11.29 -2.45
N LYS A 424 32.76 12.48 -2.80
CA LYS A 424 34.18 12.77 -2.82
C LYS A 424 34.71 13.26 -1.48
N THR A 425 34.03 14.27 -0.87
CA THR A 425 34.46 14.86 0.42
C THR A 425 33.87 14.15 1.62
N LYS A 426 32.78 13.39 1.43
CA LYS A 426 31.97 12.70 2.46
C LYS A 426 31.18 13.67 3.34
N ASP A 427 30.98 14.92 2.91
CA ASP A 427 30.17 15.88 3.61
C ASP A 427 28.68 15.58 3.41
N LYS A 428 27.88 15.80 4.46
CA LYS A 428 26.44 15.67 4.48
C LYS A 428 25.77 17.02 4.60
N LYS A 429 24.71 17.24 3.82
CA LYS A 429 23.83 18.40 3.95
C LYS A 429 22.38 17.92 3.99
N VAL A 430 21.66 18.18 5.07
CA VAL A 430 20.22 17.99 5.12
C VAL A 430 19.57 19.06 4.26
N LEU A 431 18.94 18.65 3.16
CA LEU A 431 18.22 19.55 2.26
C LEU A 431 16.83 19.86 2.80
N LYS A 432 16.20 18.88 3.41
CA LYS A 432 14.89 18.98 4.04
C LYS A 432 14.75 17.90 5.12
N GLU A 433 14.17 18.29 6.24
CA GLU A 433 13.62 17.38 7.25
C GLU A 433 12.13 17.67 7.40
N GLN A 434 11.31 16.66 7.50
CA GLN A 434 9.88 16.80 7.72
C GLN A 434 9.62 17.50 9.06
N GLU A 435 8.98 18.65 9.00
CA GLU A 435 8.55 19.38 10.19
C GLU A 435 7.31 18.70 10.79
N VAL A 436 7.31 18.51 12.10
CA VAL A 436 6.15 18.02 12.85
C VAL A 436 5.61 19.19 13.67
N LEU A 437 4.52 19.77 13.22
CA LEU A 437 3.87 20.92 13.87
C LEU A 437 2.93 20.47 15.00
N GLY A 438 2.04 21.34 15.47
CA GLY A 438 1.04 20.99 16.50
C GLY A 438 1.60 20.81 17.92
N GLY A 439 2.81 21.20 18.14
CA GLY A 439 3.28 21.74 19.40
C GLY A 439 4.23 20.95 20.27
N LYS A 440 4.42 19.64 20.24
CA LYS A 440 5.21 19.01 21.32
C LYS A 440 6.09 17.84 20.88
N PHE A 441 6.20 17.62 19.58
CA PHE A 441 7.04 16.55 19.11
C PHE A 441 8.51 16.80 19.46
N ASN A 442 9.10 15.86 20.16
CA ASN A 442 10.54 15.77 20.35
C ASN A 442 10.88 14.28 20.28
N LYS A 443 11.70 13.89 19.29
CA LYS A 443 12.11 12.49 19.09
C LYS A 443 12.71 11.83 20.33
N ASP A 444 13.30 12.62 21.24
CA ASP A 444 13.91 12.11 22.48
C ASP A 444 12.87 11.68 23.52
N ASN A 445 11.59 11.99 23.32
CA ASN A 445 10.48 11.51 24.14
C ASN A 445 10.03 10.09 23.76
N TYR A 446 10.58 9.52 22.69
CA TYR A 446 10.23 8.20 22.18
C TYR A 446 11.44 7.27 22.22
N VAL A 447 11.14 6.00 22.38
CA VAL A 447 12.10 4.90 22.27
C VAL A 447 11.73 4.10 21.04
N GLU A 448 12.72 3.75 20.26
CA GLU A 448 12.60 2.75 19.21
C GLU A 448 13.53 1.59 19.53
N GLU A 449 13.08 0.37 19.32
CA GLU A 449 13.89 -0.83 19.52
C GLU A 449 13.55 -1.90 18.50
N ARG A 450 14.49 -2.78 18.23
CA ARG A 450 14.31 -3.98 17.42
C ARG A 450 14.57 -5.20 18.28
N VAL A 451 13.56 -6.06 18.37
CA VAL A 451 13.61 -7.31 19.13
C VAL A 451 13.38 -8.48 18.19
N TRP A 452 13.65 -9.70 18.66
CA TRP A 452 13.58 -10.91 17.84
C TRP A 452 12.68 -11.94 18.51
N ALA A 453 11.54 -12.20 17.89
CA ALA A 453 10.70 -13.33 18.24
C ALA A 453 11.30 -14.63 17.71
N THR A 454 10.93 -15.76 18.29
CA THR A 454 11.31 -17.08 17.79
C THR A 454 10.06 -17.80 17.36
N ALA A 455 9.93 -18.05 16.07
CA ALA A 455 8.85 -18.85 15.52
C ALA A 455 8.94 -20.31 15.96
N ALA A 456 7.83 -21.04 15.87
CA ALA A 456 7.76 -22.43 16.31
C ALA A 456 8.75 -23.38 15.61
N ASP A 457 9.16 -23.05 14.38
CA ASP A 457 10.19 -23.75 13.62
C ASP A 457 11.63 -23.32 13.96
N GLY A 458 11.82 -22.42 14.92
CA GLY A 458 13.12 -21.89 15.36
C GLY A 458 13.57 -20.64 14.59
N THR A 459 12.85 -20.20 13.57
CA THR A 459 13.18 -19.00 12.79
C THR A 459 13.12 -17.75 13.67
N LYS A 460 14.10 -16.87 13.53
CA LYS A 460 14.15 -15.58 14.23
C LYS A 460 13.46 -14.51 13.40
N VAL A 461 12.36 -13.97 13.91
CA VAL A 461 11.53 -12.95 13.24
C VAL A 461 11.76 -11.60 13.91
N PRO A 462 12.25 -10.57 13.18
CA PRO A 462 12.44 -9.24 13.75
C PRO A 462 11.10 -8.55 14.01
N VAL A 463 11.05 -7.78 15.10
CA VAL A 463 9.93 -6.88 15.42
C VAL A 463 10.51 -5.51 15.77
N SER A 464 10.20 -4.52 14.95
CA SER A 464 10.55 -3.11 15.21
C SER A 464 9.41 -2.42 15.92
N MET A 465 9.69 -1.62 16.96
CA MET A 465 8.64 -0.95 17.70
C MET A 465 9.04 0.45 18.14
N VAL A 466 8.03 1.29 18.33
CA VAL A 466 8.16 2.64 18.89
C VAL A 466 7.12 2.85 19.99
N TYR A 467 7.55 3.51 21.06
CA TYR A 467 6.71 3.83 22.19
C TYR A 467 7.25 5.03 22.99
N LYS A 468 6.44 5.56 23.88
CA LYS A 468 6.80 6.72 24.69
C LYS A 468 7.84 6.36 25.75
N LYS A 469 8.85 7.21 25.96
CA LYS A 469 9.88 7.03 26.96
C LYS A 469 9.26 6.93 28.36
N GLY A 470 9.72 5.95 29.14
CA GLY A 470 9.19 5.67 30.46
C GLY A 470 8.05 4.64 30.51
N MET A 471 7.66 4.08 29.37
CA MET A 471 6.76 2.93 29.28
C MET A 471 7.28 1.79 30.17
N LYS A 472 6.38 1.10 30.87
CA LYS A 472 6.71 -0.05 31.70
C LYS A 472 6.32 -1.34 30.99
N LYS A 473 7.21 -2.32 30.98
CA LYS A 473 6.92 -3.67 30.48
C LYS A 473 6.19 -4.48 31.58
N ASP A 474 4.94 -4.15 31.85
CA ASP A 474 4.11 -4.79 32.89
C ASP A 474 2.87 -5.53 32.31
N GLY A 475 2.76 -5.60 30.98
CA GLY A 475 1.68 -6.28 30.26
C GLY A 475 0.39 -5.47 30.15
N LYS A 476 0.39 -4.18 30.47
CA LYS A 476 -0.81 -3.33 30.50
C LYS A 476 -0.86 -2.28 29.39
N ASN A 477 0.17 -2.22 28.55
CA ASN A 477 0.16 -1.23 27.47
C ASN A 477 -0.64 -1.75 26.29
N PRO A 478 -1.48 -0.92 25.67
CA PRO A 478 -2.05 -1.27 24.38
C PRO A 478 -0.94 -1.34 23.33
N LEU A 479 -0.98 -2.36 22.50
CA LEU A 479 -0.01 -2.59 21.43
C LEU A 479 -0.72 -2.88 20.12
N LEU A 480 -0.41 -2.09 19.08
CA LEU A 480 -0.82 -2.34 17.71
C LEU A 480 0.32 -3.00 16.95
N LEU A 481 0.15 -4.26 16.56
CA LEU A 481 1.08 -5.03 15.75
C LEU A 481 0.65 -5.01 14.29
N TYR A 482 1.51 -4.52 13.42
CA TYR A 482 1.30 -4.42 11.97
C TYR A 482 2.18 -5.41 11.22
N ALA A 483 1.67 -5.99 10.14
CA ALA A 483 2.48 -6.67 9.14
C ALA A 483 1.77 -6.74 7.77
N TYR A 484 2.53 -7.13 6.74
CA TYR A 484 2.05 -7.37 5.39
C TYR A 484 2.32 -8.82 4.94
N GLY A 485 3.57 -9.20 4.73
CA GLY A 485 4.02 -10.59 4.56
C GLY A 485 3.72 -11.21 3.21
N SER A 486 3.80 -10.45 2.11
CA SER A 486 3.58 -10.96 0.75
C SER A 486 4.39 -10.19 -0.28
N TYR A 487 4.55 -10.77 -1.47
CA TYR A 487 5.19 -10.16 -2.66
C TYR A 487 6.65 -9.75 -2.46
N GLY A 488 7.33 -10.25 -1.46
CA GLY A 488 8.66 -9.76 -1.11
C GLY A 488 8.68 -8.32 -0.59
N ALA A 489 7.51 -7.76 -0.24
CA ALA A 489 7.44 -6.39 0.26
C ALA A 489 7.98 -6.29 1.69
N SER A 490 9.16 -5.70 1.83
CA SER A 490 9.75 -5.40 3.15
C SER A 490 9.01 -4.27 3.84
N MET A 491 8.67 -4.46 5.11
CA MET A 491 7.98 -3.46 5.92
C MET A 491 9.00 -2.64 6.71
N ASP A 492 9.62 -1.68 6.04
CA ASP A 492 10.65 -0.85 6.66
C ASP A 492 10.10 0.04 7.79
N PRO A 493 10.91 0.29 8.84
CA PRO A 493 10.51 1.14 9.97
C PRO A 493 10.55 2.61 9.58
N TYR A 494 9.39 3.17 9.19
CA TYR A 494 9.23 4.56 8.77
C TYR A 494 8.60 5.44 9.84
N PHE A 495 8.80 6.75 9.74
CA PHE A 495 8.16 7.76 10.56
C PHE A 495 6.71 8.03 10.11
N SER A 496 5.81 8.26 11.07
CA SER A 496 4.44 8.67 10.79
C SER A 496 3.94 9.66 11.81
N THR A 497 3.52 10.84 11.37
CA THR A 497 2.90 11.86 12.24
C THR A 497 1.54 11.42 12.78
N ALA A 498 0.78 10.66 12.00
CA ALA A 498 -0.52 10.12 12.43
C ALA A 498 -0.35 9.10 13.57
N ARG A 499 0.67 8.24 13.48
CA ARG A 499 0.99 7.24 14.52
C ARG A 499 1.24 7.86 15.89
N LEU A 500 1.76 9.09 15.96
CA LEU A 500 1.97 9.80 17.21
C LEU A 500 0.69 9.93 18.02
N SER A 501 -0.48 10.01 17.37
CA SER A 501 -1.77 10.06 18.06
C SER A 501 -2.07 8.83 18.91
N LEU A 502 -1.62 7.64 18.48
CA LEU A 502 -1.68 6.42 19.30
C LEU A 502 -0.56 6.38 20.34
N VAL A 503 0.68 6.62 19.91
CA VAL A 503 1.86 6.50 20.78
C VAL A 503 1.80 7.50 21.95
N ASP A 504 1.31 8.72 21.71
CA ASP A 504 1.13 9.73 22.76
C ASP A 504 0.04 9.37 23.78
N ARG A 505 -0.89 8.50 23.39
CA ARG A 505 -1.93 7.93 24.27
C ARG A 505 -1.52 6.62 24.93
N GLY A 506 -0.23 6.24 24.84
CA GLY A 506 0.34 5.10 25.54
C GLY A 506 0.41 3.80 24.73
N PHE A 507 0.02 3.81 23.46
CA PHE A 507 0.19 2.67 22.59
C PHE A 507 1.68 2.40 22.29
N ILE A 508 2.01 1.12 22.20
CA ILE A 508 3.19 0.64 21.48
C ILE A 508 2.75 0.38 20.05
N TYR A 509 3.47 0.94 19.08
CA TYR A 509 3.29 0.54 17.68
C TYR A 509 4.44 -0.37 17.26
N ALA A 510 4.12 -1.52 16.69
CA ALA A 510 5.11 -2.52 16.30
C ALA A 510 4.89 -3.01 14.87
N ILE A 511 5.98 -3.33 14.19
CA ILE A 511 6.00 -3.95 12.86
C ILE A 511 6.66 -5.33 13.01
N ALA A 512 5.92 -6.39 12.68
CA ALA A 512 6.47 -7.74 12.59
C ALA A 512 6.97 -7.99 11.17
N HIS A 513 8.28 -8.23 11.03
CA HIS A 513 8.94 -8.45 9.74
C HIS A 513 8.87 -9.94 9.36
N ILE A 514 7.67 -10.40 9.10
CA ILE A 514 7.34 -11.82 8.88
C ILE A 514 7.75 -12.34 7.50
N ARG A 515 7.90 -13.66 7.37
CA ARG A 515 8.14 -14.30 6.07
C ARG A 515 7.05 -13.99 5.07
N GLY A 516 7.44 -13.85 3.79
CA GLY A 516 6.63 -13.35 2.69
C GLY A 516 7.00 -11.93 2.25
N GLY A 517 7.69 -11.16 3.13
CA GLY A 517 8.50 -10.01 2.75
C GLY A 517 9.93 -10.44 2.36
N GLU A 518 10.78 -9.48 2.01
CA GLU A 518 12.22 -9.67 1.78
C GLU A 518 13.09 -9.02 2.87
N ASP A 519 12.51 -8.80 4.05
CA ASP A 519 13.17 -8.10 5.16
C ASP A 519 14.52 -8.72 5.55
N LEU A 520 14.66 -10.04 5.41
CA LEU A 520 15.92 -10.79 5.62
C LEU A 520 16.40 -11.46 4.33
N GLY A 521 16.23 -10.79 3.18
CA GLY A 521 16.67 -11.26 1.86
C GLY A 521 15.64 -12.13 1.13
N ARG A 522 15.97 -12.53 -0.10
CA ARG A 522 15.08 -13.31 -0.96
C ARG A 522 14.58 -14.63 -0.35
N PRO A 523 15.40 -15.41 0.38
CA PRO A 523 14.91 -16.62 1.05
C PRO A 523 13.78 -16.38 2.05
N TRP A 524 13.65 -15.16 2.62
CA TRP A 524 12.57 -14.76 3.50
C TRP A 524 11.24 -14.72 2.76
N TYR A 525 11.23 -14.19 1.54
CA TYR A 525 10.10 -14.20 0.62
C TYR A 525 9.75 -15.63 0.16
N GLU A 526 10.73 -16.38 -0.33
CA GLU A 526 10.53 -17.76 -0.83
C GLU A 526 9.95 -18.72 0.24
N ASN A 527 10.17 -18.43 1.50
CA ASN A 527 9.64 -19.20 2.62
C ASN A 527 8.28 -18.68 3.16
N GLY A 528 7.66 -17.70 2.50
CA GLY A 528 6.36 -17.12 2.85
C GLY A 528 5.36 -17.08 1.71
N LYS A 529 5.56 -17.80 0.60
CA LYS A 529 4.66 -17.84 -0.55
C LYS A 529 4.30 -19.27 -0.98
N LEU A 530 3.36 -19.41 -1.91
CA LEU A 530 2.92 -20.70 -2.46
C LEU A 530 2.57 -21.69 -1.33
N LEU A 531 3.09 -22.92 -1.41
CA LEU A 531 2.86 -23.97 -0.41
C LEU A 531 3.53 -23.72 0.96
N LYS A 532 4.20 -22.56 1.12
CA LYS A 532 4.79 -22.12 2.38
C LYS A 532 4.08 -20.90 2.97
N LYS A 533 2.99 -20.44 2.37
CA LYS A 533 2.27 -19.23 2.78
C LYS A 533 1.86 -19.21 4.24
N LYS A 534 1.54 -20.34 4.82
CA LYS A 534 1.17 -20.45 6.25
C LYS A 534 2.28 -19.98 7.20
N ASN A 535 3.56 -19.99 6.79
CA ASN A 535 4.64 -19.45 7.60
C ASN A 535 4.45 -17.97 7.91
N THR A 536 3.88 -17.20 6.97
CA THR A 536 3.50 -15.79 7.19
C THR A 536 2.58 -15.64 8.41
N PHE A 537 1.56 -16.50 8.48
CA PHE A 537 0.54 -16.44 9.54
C PHE A 537 1.08 -16.90 10.89
N THR A 538 1.84 -18.01 10.88
CA THR A 538 2.45 -18.54 12.11
C THR A 538 3.52 -17.61 12.67
N ASP A 539 4.34 -16.98 11.83
CA ASP A 539 5.31 -15.98 12.26
C ASP A 539 4.64 -14.81 13.00
N PHE A 540 3.53 -14.31 12.47
CA PHE A 540 2.80 -13.21 13.10
C PHE A 540 2.18 -13.63 14.44
N ILE A 541 1.60 -14.82 14.51
CA ILE A 541 1.06 -15.40 15.76
C ILE A 541 2.17 -15.57 16.80
N ASP A 542 3.35 -16.02 16.39
CA ASP A 542 4.48 -16.22 17.32
C ASP A 542 5.09 -14.86 17.73
N CYS A 543 5.11 -13.84 16.87
CA CYS A 543 5.42 -12.46 17.26
C CYS A 543 4.41 -11.93 18.28
N SER A 544 3.12 -12.22 18.09
CA SER A 544 2.05 -11.82 19.04
C SER A 544 2.24 -12.47 20.41
N LYS A 545 2.52 -13.76 20.47
CA LYS A 545 2.85 -14.45 21.72
C LYS A 545 4.10 -13.89 22.37
N PHE A 546 5.14 -13.62 21.59
CA PHE A 546 6.39 -13.05 22.08
C PHE A 546 6.19 -11.70 22.78
N VAL A 547 5.44 -10.76 22.18
CA VAL A 547 5.21 -9.44 22.80
C VAL A 547 4.38 -9.55 24.10
N ILE A 548 3.49 -10.54 24.20
CA ILE A 548 2.75 -10.87 25.43
C ILE A 548 3.69 -11.46 26.49
N GLU A 549 4.49 -12.47 26.15
CA GLU A 549 5.43 -13.13 27.04
C GLU A 549 6.48 -12.17 27.60
N GLN A 550 6.95 -11.24 26.76
CA GLN A 550 7.90 -10.19 27.14
C GLN A 550 7.24 -9.04 27.92
N LYS A 551 5.93 -9.12 28.18
CA LYS A 551 5.14 -8.12 28.93
C LYS A 551 5.13 -6.72 28.31
N TYR A 552 5.28 -6.62 27.00
CA TYR A 552 4.98 -5.38 26.28
C TYR A 552 3.48 -5.07 26.37
N THR A 553 2.66 -6.12 26.27
CA THR A 553 1.20 -6.06 26.27
C THR A 553 0.62 -7.35 26.89
N SER A 554 -0.70 -7.48 26.90
CA SER A 554 -1.42 -8.74 27.14
C SER A 554 -2.47 -8.95 26.04
N LYS A 555 -3.10 -10.12 26.01
CA LYS A 555 -4.16 -10.42 25.03
C LYS A 555 -5.36 -9.45 25.09
N GLU A 556 -5.62 -8.86 26.27
CA GLU A 556 -6.67 -7.87 26.47
C GLU A 556 -6.33 -6.50 25.86
N HIS A 557 -5.05 -6.26 25.55
CA HIS A 557 -4.50 -5.00 25.06
C HIS A 557 -3.72 -5.16 23.75
N LEU A 558 -3.75 -6.36 23.12
CA LEU A 558 -3.09 -6.62 21.86
C LEU A 558 -4.08 -6.40 20.70
N TYR A 559 -3.66 -5.57 19.76
CA TYR A 559 -4.36 -5.27 18.52
C TYR A 559 -3.48 -5.66 17.33
N ALA A 560 -4.13 -6.03 16.22
CA ALA A 560 -3.43 -6.34 14.98
C ALA A 560 -4.00 -5.51 13.83
N SER A 561 -3.15 -5.15 12.86
CA SER A 561 -3.60 -4.48 11.63
C SER A 561 -2.86 -4.96 10.40
N GLY A 562 -3.56 -4.99 9.27
CA GLY A 562 -3.01 -5.31 7.97
C GLY A 562 -3.99 -5.00 6.85
N GLY A 563 -3.46 -4.58 5.70
CA GLY A 563 -4.26 -4.23 4.54
C GLY A 563 -3.95 -5.13 3.33
N SER A 564 -4.93 -5.29 2.40
CA SER A 564 -4.74 -6.08 1.17
C SER A 564 -4.31 -7.51 1.47
N ALA A 565 -3.14 -7.96 1.02
CA ALA A 565 -2.54 -9.24 1.44
C ALA A 565 -2.25 -9.31 2.96
N GLY A 566 -1.96 -8.16 3.61
CA GLY A 566 -1.94 -8.07 5.07
C GLY A 566 -3.33 -8.24 5.70
N GLY A 567 -4.39 -7.96 4.96
CA GLY A 567 -5.77 -8.28 5.34
C GLY A 567 -6.07 -9.78 5.27
N LEU A 568 -5.49 -10.51 4.31
CA LEU A 568 -5.47 -11.98 4.32
C LEU A 568 -4.81 -12.50 5.60
N LEU A 569 -3.67 -11.93 5.98
CA LEU A 569 -3.02 -12.23 7.25
C LEU A 569 -3.97 -12.04 8.43
N MET A 570 -4.68 -10.90 8.49
CA MET A 570 -5.66 -10.64 9.56
C MET A 570 -6.76 -11.70 9.60
N GLY A 571 -7.34 -12.04 8.46
CA GLY A 571 -8.36 -13.08 8.36
C GLY A 571 -7.86 -14.47 8.77
N ALA A 572 -6.63 -14.81 8.40
CA ALA A 572 -6.03 -16.11 8.75
C ALA A 572 -5.75 -16.22 10.26
N ILE A 573 -5.15 -15.20 10.89
CA ILE A 573 -4.79 -15.26 12.31
C ILE A 573 -6.01 -15.33 13.23
N ILE A 574 -7.14 -14.69 12.89
CA ILE A 574 -8.35 -14.79 13.71
C ILE A 574 -9.08 -16.13 13.57
N ASN A 575 -8.86 -16.84 12.48
CA ASN A 575 -9.32 -18.23 12.36
C ASN A 575 -8.43 -19.20 13.13
N MET A 576 -7.12 -18.91 13.26
CA MET A 576 -6.11 -19.78 13.86
C MET A 576 -5.90 -19.56 15.37
N ALA A 577 -5.91 -18.29 15.82
CA ALA A 577 -5.60 -17.90 17.19
C ALA A 577 -6.38 -16.64 17.63
N PRO A 578 -7.73 -16.67 17.55
CA PRO A 578 -8.56 -15.49 17.84
C PRO A 578 -8.41 -14.97 19.28
N GLU A 579 -8.05 -15.84 20.21
CA GLU A 579 -7.93 -15.52 21.65
C GLU A 579 -6.75 -14.61 21.99
N LEU A 580 -5.84 -14.37 21.05
CA LEU A 580 -4.67 -13.52 21.28
C LEU A 580 -4.99 -12.02 21.16
N TYR A 581 -6.08 -11.66 20.48
CA TYR A 581 -6.33 -10.28 20.07
C TYR A 581 -7.60 -9.71 20.70
N ASN A 582 -7.52 -8.51 21.25
CA ASN A 582 -8.70 -7.74 21.66
C ASN A 582 -9.44 -7.15 20.45
N GLY A 583 -8.70 -6.67 19.46
CA GLY A 583 -9.30 -6.13 18.24
C GLY A 583 -8.35 -6.19 17.04
N ILE A 584 -8.92 -6.16 15.83
CA ILE A 584 -8.16 -6.09 14.59
C ILE A 584 -8.72 -5.05 13.63
N ILE A 585 -7.83 -4.51 12.82
CA ILE A 585 -8.14 -3.66 11.66
C ILE A 585 -7.74 -4.43 10.41
N ALA A 586 -8.72 -4.72 9.54
CA ALA A 586 -8.50 -5.37 8.25
C ALA A 586 -8.91 -4.40 7.12
N ALA A 587 -7.94 -3.74 6.52
CA ALA A 587 -8.17 -2.77 5.46
C ALA A 587 -8.13 -3.44 4.08
N VAL A 588 -9.15 -3.24 3.26
CA VAL A 588 -9.28 -3.79 1.89
C VAL A 588 -8.82 -5.25 1.79
N PRO A 589 -9.29 -6.17 2.67
CA PRO A 589 -8.64 -7.44 2.91
C PRO A 589 -8.91 -8.49 1.83
N PHE A 590 -7.85 -9.18 1.39
CA PHE A 590 -7.91 -10.32 0.47
C PHE A 590 -8.32 -11.59 1.23
N VAL A 591 -9.62 -11.85 1.35
CA VAL A 591 -10.15 -12.86 2.28
C VAL A 591 -10.94 -14.00 1.64
N ASP A 592 -11.29 -13.90 0.36
CA ASP A 592 -11.94 -14.99 -0.40
C ASP A 592 -11.00 -15.56 -1.47
N VAL A 593 -9.85 -16.04 -1.00
CA VAL A 593 -8.69 -16.39 -1.82
C VAL A 593 -9.05 -17.39 -2.93
N VAL A 594 -9.78 -18.46 -2.58
CA VAL A 594 -10.10 -19.53 -3.54
C VAL A 594 -11.05 -19.07 -4.63
N THR A 595 -12.05 -18.26 -4.29
CA THR A 595 -13.01 -17.73 -5.28
C THR A 595 -12.32 -16.77 -6.23
N THR A 596 -11.53 -15.83 -5.70
CA THR A 596 -10.82 -14.84 -6.50
C THR A 596 -9.77 -15.50 -7.40
N MET A 597 -8.98 -16.44 -6.88
CA MET A 597 -7.92 -17.09 -7.66
C MET A 597 -8.42 -18.12 -8.69
N LEU A 598 -9.69 -18.52 -8.62
CA LEU A 598 -10.34 -19.35 -9.64
C LEU A 598 -10.97 -18.57 -10.78
N ASP A 599 -11.14 -17.26 -10.65
CA ASP A 599 -11.77 -16.40 -11.64
C ASP A 599 -10.72 -15.54 -12.35
N ASP A 600 -10.29 -15.98 -13.52
CA ASP A 600 -9.29 -15.30 -14.37
C ASP A 600 -9.79 -13.99 -14.99
N THR A 601 -11.07 -13.66 -14.84
CA THR A 601 -11.64 -12.37 -15.27
C THR A 601 -11.44 -11.26 -14.22
N ILE A 602 -11.08 -11.63 -12.98
CA ILE A 602 -10.77 -10.65 -11.93
C ILE A 602 -9.39 -10.04 -12.18
N PRO A 603 -9.25 -8.71 -12.06
CA PRO A 603 -7.95 -8.05 -12.15
C PRO A 603 -6.92 -8.68 -11.19
N LEU A 604 -5.69 -8.82 -11.66
CA LEU A 604 -4.52 -9.39 -10.98
C LEU A 604 -4.48 -10.94 -10.91
N THR A 605 -5.59 -11.67 -10.92
CA THR A 605 -5.65 -13.10 -10.65
C THR A 605 -4.58 -13.90 -11.42
N THR A 606 -4.53 -13.76 -12.74
CA THR A 606 -3.57 -14.54 -13.57
C THR A 606 -2.11 -14.19 -13.28
N GLY A 607 -1.83 -12.91 -12.98
CA GLY A 607 -0.49 -12.43 -12.64
C GLY A 607 0.02 -12.88 -11.27
N GLU A 608 -0.86 -13.42 -10.42
CA GLU A 608 -0.54 -13.76 -9.03
C GLU A 608 -0.42 -15.26 -8.76
N TYR A 609 -0.49 -16.11 -9.79
CA TYR A 609 -0.31 -17.56 -9.62
C TYR A 609 1.07 -17.94 -9.06
N ASP A 610 2.10 -17.12 -9.27
CA ASP A 610 3.44 -17.33 -8.72
C ASP A 610 3.58 -16.88 -7.25
N GLU A 611 2.63 -16.11 -6.74
CA GLU A 611 2.55 -15.73 -5.33
C GLU A 611 1.70 -16.71 -4.52
N TRP A 612 0.47 -16.97 -4.97
CA TRP A 612 -0.53 -17.75 -4.25
C TRP A 612 -0.60 -19.23 -4.68
N GLY A 613 -0.19 -19.53 -5.91
CA GLY A 613 -0.43 -20.80 -6.61
C GLY A 613 -1.61 -20.73 -7.56
N ASN A 614 -1.67 -21.65 -8.51
CA ASN A 614 -2.79 -21.75 -9.45
C ASN A 614 -3.80 -22.80 -8.95
N PRO A 615 -4.99 -22.41 -8.47
CA PRO A 615 -5.97 -23.36 -7.93
C PRO A 615 -6.63 -24.26 -8.99
N ASN A 616 -6.33 -24.06 -10.28
CA ASN A 616 -6.64 -25.06 -11.31
C ASN A 616 -5.82 -26.33 -11.14
N GLU A 617 -4.72 -26.29 -10.40
CA GLU A 617 -3.97 -27.43 -9.90
C GLU A 617 -4.46 -27.80 -8.49
N LYS A 618 -4.82 -29.09 -8.32
CA LYS A 618 -5.46 -29.53 -7.07
C LYS A 618 -4.63 -29.28 -5.81
N GLU A 619 -3.31 -29.39 -5.89
CA GLU A 619 -2.40 -29.16 -4.76
C GLU A 619 -2.52 -27.72 -4.23
N TYR A 620 -2.49 -26.72 -5.12
CA TYR A 620 -2.65 -25.31 -4.73
C TYR A 620 -4.08 -25.03 -4.27
N TYR A 621 -5.09 -25.62 -4.92
CA TYR A 621 -6.47 -25.49 -4.47
C TYR A 621 -6.66 -25.95 -3.02
N ASP A 622 -6.20 -27.16 -2.71
CA ASP A 622 -6.33 -27.74 -1.37
C ASP A 622 -5.55 -26.92 -0.33
N TYR A 623 -4.37 -26.42 -0.72
CA TYR A 623 -3.55 -25.61 0.17
C TYR A 623 -4.19 -24.24 0.43
N MET A 624 -4.65 -23.51 -0.60
CA MET A 624 -5.38 -22.25 -0.44
C MET A 624 -6.64 -22.41 0.40
N LEU A 625 -7.43 -23.46 0.13
CA LEU A 625 -8.65 -23.76 0.88
C LEU A 625 -8.34 -23.92 2.37
N SER A 626 -7.18 -24.47 2.71
CA SER A 626 -6.78 -24.74 4.10
C SER A 626 -6.45 -23.46 4.91
N TYR A 627 -6.36 -22.28 4.27
CA TYR A 627 -6.11 -21.02 4.96
C TYR A 627 -7.02 -19.85 4.51
N SER A 628 -7.72 -19.96 3.38
CA SER A 628 -8.61 -18.90 2.89
C SER A 628 -9.56 -18.43 4.00
N PRO A 629 -9.49 -17.16 4.42
CA PRO A 629 -10.24 -16.70 5.59
C PRO A 629 -11.73 -16.92 5.48
N TYR A 630 -12.33 -16.61 4.34
CA TYR A 630 -13.76 -16.81 4.09
C TYR A 630 -14.18 -18.28 4.24
N ASP A 631 -13.41 -19.19 3.66
CA ASP A 631 -13.72 -20.62 3.68
C ASP A 631 -13.55 -21.25 5.08
N ASN A 632 -12.71 -20.66 5.94
CA ASN A 632 -12.38 -21.16 7.28
C ASN A 632 -13.12 -20.46 8.43
N VAL A 633 -14.13 -19.63 8.14
CA VAL A 633 -15.01 -19.08 9.17
C VAL A 633 -15.77 -20.22 9.84
N LYS A 634 -15.75 -20.30 11.17
CA LYS A 634 -16.40 -21.34 11.98
C LYS A 634 -17.07 -20.75 13.22
N ALA A 635 -17.91 -21.53 13.87
CA ALA A 635 -18.57 -21.15 15.11
C ALA A 635 -17.52 -21.12 16.26
N GLN A 636 -17.02 -19.91 16.54
CA GLN A 636 -16.08 -19.61 17.63
C GLN A 636 -16.20 -18.13 18.02
N ASN A 637 -15.54 -17.75 19.09
CA ASN A 637 -15.39 -16.33 19.44
C ASN A 637 -14.32 -15.68 18.56
N TYR A 638 -14.61 -14.48 18.05
CA TYR A 638 -13.70 -13.66 17.28
C TYR A 638 -13.40 -12.35 18.03
N PRO A 639 -12.24 -11.70 17.78
CA PRO A 639 -11.95 -10.39 18.37
C PRO A 639 -12.93 -9.31 17.87
N ASN A 640 -12.87 -8.12 18.46
CA ASN A 640 -13.51 -6.96 17.86
C ASN A 640 -12.87 -6.64 16.50
N MET A 641 -13.66 -6.26 15.50
CA MET A 641 -13.18 -6.11 14.13
C MET A 641 -13.68 -4.82 13.48
N TYR A 642 -12.74 -4.07 12.90
CA TYR A 642 -13.00 -2.99 11.96
C TYR A 642 -12.49 -3.41 10.59
N VAL A 643 -13.41 -3.57 9.63
CA VAL A 643 -13.11 -3.98 8.27
C VAL A 643 -13.46 -2.82 7.34
N SER A 644 -12.50 -2.34 6.54
CA SER A 644 -12.74 -1.28 5.56
C SER A 644 -12.56 -1.78 4.13
N THR A 645 -13.29 -1.18 3.18
CA THR A 645 -13.17 -1.47 1.75
C THR A 645 -13.60 -0.28 0.90
N GLY A 646 -13.33 -0.33 -0.40
CA GLY A 646 -13.78 0.64 -1.39
C GLY A 646 -14.62 -0.03 -2.48
N LEU A 647 -15.78 0.56 -2.82
CA LEU A 647 -16.68 0.02 -3.85
C LEU A 647 -15.98 -0.14 -5.22
N HIS A 648 -15.07 0.79 -5.53
CA HIS A 648 -14.34 0.85 -6.79
C HIS A 648 -12.99 0.11 -6.76
N ASP A 649 -12.72 -0.70 -5.73
CA ASP A 649 -11.47 -1.43 -5.63
C ASP A 649 -11.23 -2.33 -6.84
N SER A 650 -10.08 -2.15 -7.49
CA SER A 650 -9.64 -2.89 -8.67
C SER A 650 -8.47 -3.84 -8.39
N GLN A 651 -8.07 -3.99 -7.12
CA GLN A 651 -7.00 -4.88 -6.68
C GLN A 651 -7.55 -6.03 -5.83
N VAL A 652 -8.33 -5.69 -4.79
CA VAL A 652 -9.09 -6.64 -3.99
C VAL A 652 -10.56 -6.27 -4.09
N GLN A 653 -11.37 -7.16 -4.60
CA GLN A 653 -12.77 -6.85 -4.86
C GLN A 653 -13.52 -6.53 -3.56
N TYR A 654 -14.31 -5.45 -3.53
CA TYR A 654 -15.09 -5.00 -2.37
C TYR A 654 -15.98 -6.09 -1.77
N TRP A 655 -16.42 -7.03 -2.59
CA TRP A 655 -17.29 -8.11 -2.16
C TRP A 655 -16.59 -9.15 -1.29
N GLU A 656 -15.26 -9.28 -1.34
CA GLU A 656 -14.53 -10.20 -0.47
C GLU A 656 -14.73 -9.85 1.00
N PRO A 657 -14.38 -8.63 1.47
CA PRO A 657 -14.69 -8.24 2.85
C PRO A 657 -16.18 -8.20 3.16
N ALA A 658 -17.04 -7.79 2.21
CA ALA A 658 -18.49 -7.77 2.43
C ALA A 658 -19.08 -9.17 2.71
N LYS A 659 -18.71 -10.16 1.89
CA LYS A 659 -19.07 -11.57 2.10
C LYS A 659 -18.51 -12.12 3.41
N TRP A 660 -17.25 -11.78 3.69
CA TRP A 660 -16.56 -12.24 4.89
C TRP A 660 -17.23 -11.73 6.17
N VAL A 661 -17.56 -10.44 6.24
CA VAL A 661 -18.30 -9.85 7.36
C VAL A 661 -19.69 -10.47 7.50
N ALA A 662 -20.43 -10.66 6.40
CA ALA A 662 -21.73 -11.31 6.42
C ALA A 662 -21.67 -12.73 7.00
N LYS A 663 -20.68 -13.53 6.57
CA LYS A 663 -20.46 -14.89 7.06
C LYS A 663 -20.01 -14.93 8.53
N LEU A 664 -19.08 -14.06 8.92
CA LEU A 664 -18.67 -13.93 10.31
C LEU A 664 -19.84 -13.59 11.21
N ARG A 665 -20.67 -12.60 10.84
CA ARG A 665 -21.83 -12.16 11.62
C ARG A 665 -22.85 -13.28 11.82
N ALA A 666 -23.06 -14.11 10.79
CA ALA A 666 -23.96 -15.26 10.85
C ALA A 666 -23.41 -16.46 11.66
N THR A 667 -22.10 -16.49 11.92
CA THR A 667 -21.43 -17.71 12.41
C THR A 667 -20.77 -17.54 13.79
N LYS A 668 -20.27 -16.33 14.12
CA LYS A 668 -19.56 -16.05 15.39
C LYS A 668 -20.44 -16.33 16.61
N THR A 669 -19.83 -16.72 17.74
CA THR A 669 -20.53 -17.09 18.98
C THR A 669 -20.38 -16.07 20.10
N ASP A 670 -19.69 -14.98 19.86
CA ASP A 670 -19.45 -13.86 20.77
C ASP A 670 -20.33 -12.63 20.45
N ASN A 671 -20.26 -11.60 21.28
CA ASN A 671 -20.91 -10.32 21.10
C ASN A 671 -19.93 -9.18 20.76
N ASN A 672 -18.69 -9.49 20.37
CA ASN A 672 -17.69 -8.51 20.01
C ASN A 672 -18.12 -7.72 18.77
N LEU A 673 -17.63 -6.49 18.69
CA LEU A 673 -17.95 -5.57 17.58
C LEU A 673 -17.45 -6.14 16.24
N LEU A 674 -18.26 -5.98 15.21
CA LEU A 674 -17.93 -6.35 13.84
C LEU A 674 -18.47 -5.29 12.89
N PHE A 675 -17.60 -4.49 12.32
CA PHE A 675 -17.95 -3.38 11.43
C PHE A 675 -17.44 -3.63 10.02
N LEU A 676 -18.25 -3.23 9.04
CA LEU A 676 -17.86 -3.04 7.65
C LEU A 676 -18.06 -1.57 7.29
N ASP A 677 -16.97 -0.88 6.96
CA ASP A 677 -17.00 0.53 6.50
C ASP A 677 -16.59 0.57 5.03
N THR A 678 -17.54 0.87 4.14
CA THR A 678 -17.30 0.90 2.69
C THR A 678 -17.23 2.34 2.21
N ASN A 679 -16.08 2.73 1.66
CA ASN A 679 -15.98 3.99 0.92
C ASN A 679 -16.63 3.80 -0.46
N MET A 680 -17.80 4.44 -0.65
CA MET A 680 -18.61 4.28 -1.87
C MET A 680 -18.03 5.02 -3.09
N ASP A 681 -17.09 5.94 -2.88
CA ASP A 681 -16.50 6.79 -3.92
C ASP A 681 -15.03 6.44 -4.25
N ALA A 682 -14.42 5.52 -3.51
CA ALA A 682 -13.00 5.18 -3.67
C ALA A 682 -12.77 3.68 -3.91
N GLY A 683 -11.53 3.34 -4.30
CA GLY A 683 -11.05 1.98 -4.46
C GLY A 683 -10.00 1.61 -3.44
N HIS A 684 -8.99 0.82 -3.85
CA HIS A 684 -7.98 0.21 -2.98
C HIS A 684 -7.17 1.18 -2.12
N GLY A 685 -6.93 2.38 -2.62
CA GLY A 685 -6.15 3.40 -1.92
C GLY A 685 -6.96 4.28 -0.96
N GLY A 686 -8.27 4.05 -0.81
CA GLY A 686 -9.14 4.88 0.02
C GLY A 686 -9.42 6.25 -0.59
N ALA A 687 -9.80 7.21 0.26
CA ALA A 687 -10.14 8.57 -0.15
C ALA A 687 -8.95 9.31 -0.78
N SER A 688 -9.21 10.12 -1.81
CA SER A 688 -8.20 11.00 -2.41
C SER A 688 -8.07 12.31 -1.63
N GLY A 689 -6.86 12.92 -1.71
CA GLY A 689 -6.54 14.13 -0.94
C GLY A 689 -5.88 13.82 0.41
N ARG A 690 -4.86 14.62 0.75
CA ARG A 690 -4.01 14.35 1.93
C ARG A 690 -4.74 14.45 3.27
N PHE A 691 -5.84 15.22 3.34
CA PHE A 691 -6.60 15.39 4.58
C PHE A 691 -7.77 14.40 4.66
N GLU A 692 -8.42 14.08 3.54
CA GLU A 692 -9.51 13.10 3.55
C GLU A 692 -9.04 11.71 3.99
N ALA A 693 -7.85 11.28 3.56
CA ALA A 693 -7.24 10.03 4.02
C ALA A 693 -7.01 10.00 5.55
N LEU A 694 -6.74 11.16 6.19
CA LEU A 694 -6.60 11.21 7.66
C LEU A 694 -7.90 10.95 8.40
N LYS A 695 -9.07 11.19 7.80
CA LYS A 695 -10.36 10.87 8.40
C LYS A 695 -10.56 9.35 8.49
N GLU A 696 -10.09 8.61 7.48
CA GLU A 696 -10.11 7.14 7.52
C GLU A 696 -9.19 6.62 8.65
N VAL A 697 -7.99 7.16 8.78
CA VAL A 697 -7.08 6.84 9.90
C VAL A 697 -7.70 7.20 11.26
N ALA A 698 -8.43 8.32 11.35
CA ALA A 698 -9.09 8.73 12.59
C ALA A 698 -10.19 7.73 13.03
N LYS A 699 -10.92 7.13 12.09
CA LYS A 699 -11.88 6.07 12.37
C LYS A 699 -11.22 4.82 12.95
N GLU A 700 -10.13 4.38 12.31
CA GLU A 700 -9.35 3.22 12.77
C GLU A 700 -8.79 3.45 14.18
N TYR A 701 -8.19 4.60 14.43
CA TYR A 701 -7.63 4.93 15.74
C TYR A 701 -8.70 5.12 16.81
N ALA A 702 -9.83 5.73 16.47
CA ALA A 702 -10.96 5.85 17.39
C ALA A 702 -11.52 4.49 17.80
N PHE A 703 -11.58 3.51 16.89
CA PHE A 703 -11.96 2.14 17.20
C PHE A 703 -11.03 1.52 18.25
N LEU A 704 -9.71 1.63 18.08
CA LEU A 704 -8.73 1.09 19.03
C LEU A 704 -8.82 1.77 20.39
N LEU A 705 -8.93 3.10 20.40
CA LEU A 705 -8.99 3.92 21.63
C LEU A 705 -10.28 3.69 22.41
N ASP A 706 -11.40 3.48 21.70
CA ASP A 706 -12.68 3.16 22.32
C ASP A 706 -12.65 1.81 23.05
N LEU A 707 -12.03 0.79 22.43
CA LEU A 707 -11.82 -0.51 23.06
C LEU A 707 -10.95 -0.45 24.32
N GLU A 708 -10.02 0.51 24.40
CA GLU A 708 -9.21 0.80 25.59
C GLU A 708 -9.90 1.77 26.58
N GLY A 709 -11.09 2.26 26.26
CA GLY A 709 -11.80 3.25 27.06
C GLY A 709 -11.14 4.64 27.09
N ILE A 710 -10.25 4.93 26.12
CA ILE A 710 -9.56 6.21 25.98
C ILE A 710 -10.42 7.16 25.17
N LYS A 711 -10.88 8.24 25.77
CA LYS A 711 -11.83 9.18 25.18
C LYS A 711 -11.22 10.50 24.67
N LYS A 712 -9.93 10.72 24.92
CA LYS A 712 -9.21 11.96 24.54
C LYS A 712 -7.77 11.66 24.11
#